data_a767778a13e44e9a6622fee2e01e7c1f
#
_entry.id   a767778a13e44e9a6622fee2e01e7c1f
#
_cell.length_a   1.000
_cell.length_b   1.000
_cell.length_c   1.000
_cell.angle_alpha   90.00
_cell.angle_beta   90.00
_cell.angle_gamma   90.00
#
_symmetry.space_group_name_H-M   'P 1'
#
loop_
_entity.id
_entity.type
_entity.pdbx_description
1 polymer ?
#
loop_
_entity_poly.entity_id
_entity_poly.type
_entity_poly.pdbx_seq_one_letter_code
_entity_poly.pdbx_strand_id
1 'polypeptide(L)'
;PSRFIGPDSVDMEVTSRTEICKLCNNLCRINFIKRNGADEFSWGYMCGREPGLDKRKEIDEFRMIRERNREFYKSSNIDNRIGRIGIPMALSMHTYYPLWLKMFEKLNIKIEISSTVTSARIKAAGSKYSSSDFCFPMKASIGHAAELIERKIPVFFPSMIAAEQSVKTAISFFCPYVESAPSVIISSLEKNGIDASSYILDPVIDLRLSVEKNSEYIFNKLKKLFPVTKKEVVKAFGAAYSHFIIKEHEQTEKGENYLAEMTAAKKPVFLLVGRPYNLYDKGINLGIPETVASMGYAVVPMDMLELDTSGFDKTNYWNLFWNYGQKIIAALKMAASNEMLFPIYLTNFSCGPDSFILSYAEEEMKGKPMLILELDEHDSDGGYRTRIEAYIDVVKGYLKNKEKPIEKPMPDIYLADRPLYKGKVWTPPMHRVGTPLFAAAFRGYGYDSEPLPPETRNEFNLGKRYTRGAECLPMTLTLGAILNQAQLDPSKKHILFMPTSEGPCRFGQYNLLERIAFHNAGISNIDLMSPSSINSYQGLEEPLRRYLMHTMMSSDIMMKLLTKTRPYEKTKGDTDTLFAESVKLLERTLEKKEDPKPVIKEITKRFKEIPKFDGKKPLVGIVGEIYARCNDYANGHIIEVIEENGGEAWLSPMHEWILYTAWLQNYMAKQKSFSLFEAGESLIKNIYLFRTEAAYYKASHEVLHDRHEPPVEDVVTEGIKYLPPEFSGEAILTVGRTVMFAKEGAAMVVNIAPFGCMHGTITDSIFQEIKTKHKMAILSQFYDGDIDINDKVADMLAMMKK
;
A
#
# COMPACT_ATOMS: atom_id res chain seq x y z
N PRO A 1 29.64 43.57 20.81
CA PRO A 1 29.31 44.52 21.87
C PRO A 1 28.12 44.02 22.67
N SER A 2 28.25 43.97 24.00
CA SER A 2 27.16 43.56 24.91
C SER A 2 25.98 44.56 24.75
N ARG A 3 24.75 44.05 24.57
CA ARG A 3 23.52 44.86 24.62
C ARG A 3 22.99 45.03 26.05
N PHE A 4 23.82 44.87 27.01
CA PHE A 4 23.48 45.11 28.41
C PHE A 4 23.24 46.59 28.67
N ILE A 5 22.05 46.95 29.15
CA ILE A 5 21.54 48.32 29.27
C ILE A 5 22.13 49.02 30.53
N GLY A 6 22.79 48.27 31.42
CA GLY A 6 23.35 48.79 32.65
C GLY A 6 22.37 48.96 33.84
N PRO A 7 22.78 49.57 34.93
CA PRO A 7 21.99 49.73 36.15
C PRO A 7 20.75 50.59 35.99
N ASP A 8 20.69 51.45 34.99
CA ASP A 8 19.54 52.34 34.70
C ASP A 8 18.27 51.56 34.33
N SER A 9 18.40 50.24 34.13
CA SER A 9 17.21 49.37 33.88
C SER A 9 16.36 49.09 35.10
N VAL A 10 16.83 49.45 36.33
CA VAL A 10 16.10 49.14 37.56
C VAL A 10 14.87 50.03 37.75
N ASP A 11 14.87 51.23 37.22
CA ASP A 11 13.76 52.21 37.34
C ASP A 11 12.75 52.17 36.17
N MET A 12 12.86 51.13 35.31
CA MET A 12 11.94 50.96 34.19
C MET A 12 10.68 50.24 34.59
N GLU A 13 9.50 50.76 34.22
CA GLU A 13 8.25 50.07 34.39
C GLU A 13 8.15 48.91 33.36
N VAL A 14 8.24 47.69 33.85
CA VAL A 14 8.18 46.49 33.05
C VAL A 14 6.88 45.69 33.38
N THR A 15 6.04 45.56 32.38
CA THR A 15 4.83 44.69 32.49
C THR A 15 4.94 43.49 31.57
N SER A 16 4.41 42.37 31.95
CA SER A 16 4.38 41.15 31.11
C SER A 16 2.96 40.67 30.87
N ARG A 17 2.72 40.12 29.68
CA ARG A 17 1.49 39.43 29.34
C ARG A 17 1.82 38.14 28.60
N THR A 18 1.00 37.16 28.77
CA THR A 18 1.12 35.85 28.07
C THR A 18 -0.07 35.67 27.15
N GLU A 19 0.16 35.33 25.88
CA GLU A 19 -0.88 35.00 24.90
C GLU A 19 -0.59 33.63 24.27
N ILE A 20 -1.64 32.95 23.81
CA ILE A 20 -1.51 31.72 23.02
C ILE A 20 -1.43 32.09 21.55
N CYS A 21 -0.31 31.75 20.91
CA CYS A 21 -0.15 31.92 19.48
C CYS A 21 -1.10 30.99 18.72
N LYS A 22 -1.94 31.56 17.85
CA LYS A 22 -2.89 30.82 17.00
C LYS A 22 -2.43 30.66 15.56
N LEU A 23 -1.16 30.93 15.28
CA LEU A 23 -0.64 30.97 13.90
C LEU A 23 -0.26 29.58 13.35
N CYS A 24 -0.09 28.59 14.21
CA CYS A 24 0.17 27.18 13.86
C CYS A 24 -0.34 26.26 14.95
N ASN A 25 -0.26 24.94 14.73
CA ASN A 25 -0.79 23.94 15.66
C ASN A 25 -0.02 23.83 16.98
N ASN A 26 1.15 24.48 17.12
CA ASN A 26 1.95 24.41 18.35
C ASN A 26 1.33 25.15 19.52
N LEU A 27 0.34 26.02 19.29
CA LEU A 27 -0.33 26.79 20.35
C LEU A 27 0.64 27.36 21.39
N CYS A 28 1.78 27.88 20.93
CA CYS A 28 2.85 28.37 21.78
C CYS A 28 2.35 29.39 22.77
N ARG A 29 2.79 29.31 24.01
CA ARG A 29 2.62 30.38 24.98
C ARG A 29 3.68 31.45 24.73
N ILE A 30 3.25 32.60 24.19
CA ILE A 30 4.14 33.74 23.91
C ILE A 30 4.08 34.72 25.07
N ASN A 31 5.22 35.00 25.63
CA ASN A 31 5.34 36.02 26.65
C ASN A 31 5.79 37.32 25.97
N PHE A 32 5.07 38.37 26.19
CA PHE A 32 5.38 39.72 25.76
C PHE A 32 5.82 40.53 26.96
N ILE A 33 6.90 41.29 26.83
CA ILE A 33 7.32 42.30 27.77
C ILE A 33 7.08 43.69 27.16
N LYS A 34 6.42 44.54 27.92
CA LYS A 34 6.31 45.95 27.64
C LYS A 34 7.25 46.71 28.54
N ARG A 35 7.95 47.64 27.98
CA ARG A 35 8.75 48.60 28.69
C ARG A 35 8.20 49.99 28.41
N ASN A 36 7.89 50.77 29.47
CA ASN A 36 7.27 52.09 29.38
C ASN A 36 6.04 52.12 28.44
N GLY A 37 5.21 51.09 28.49
CA GLY A 37 3.97 51.00 27.72
C GLY A 37 4.08 50.49 26.27
N ALA A 38 5.29 50.30 25.74
CA ALA A 38 5.51 49.74 24.38
C ALA A 38 5.91 48.26 24.42
N ASP A 39 5.40 47.44 23.50
CA ASP A 39 5.84 46.06 23.34
C ASP A 39 7.27 46.05 22.78
N GLU A 40 8.24 45.52 23.54
CA GLU A 40 9.65 45.57 23.20
C GLU A 40 10.23 44.17 22.91
N PHE A 41 9.78 43.13 23.64
CA PHE A 41 10.30 41.80 23.46
C PHE A 41 9.15 40.79 23.55
N SER A 42 9.28 39.73 22.75
CA SER A 42 8.47 38.55 22.94
C SER A 42 9.30 37.28 22.77
N TRP A 43 8.97 36.21 23.50
CA TRP A 43 9.61 34.88 23.45
C TRP A 43 8.63 33.76 23.72
N GLY A 44 9.06 32.54 23.50
CA GLY A 44 8.25 31.35 23.66
C GLY A 44 7.72 30.80 22.32
N TYR A 45 8.19 31.34 21.19
CA TYR A 45 7.88 30.82 19.85
C TYR A 45 8.66 29.50 19.63
N MET A 46 8.00 28.35 19.75
CA MET A 46 8.62 27.05 19.46
C MET A 46 9.03 26.89 17.97
N CYS A 47 8.45 27.68 17.10
CA CYS A 47 8.75 27.71 15.67
C CYS A 47 9.94 28.62 15.30
N GLY A 48 10.64 29.21 16.27
CA GLY A 48 11.81 30.10 16.06
C GLY A 48 11.48 31.45 15.38
N ARG A 49 10.22 31.89 15.39
CA ARG A 49 9.85 33.21 14.89
C ARG A 49 10.51 34.31 15.71
N GLU A 50 10.90 35.40 15.02
CA GLU A 50 11.35 36.63 15.67
C GLU A 50 10.15 37.53 16.02
N PRO A 51 10.26 38.31 17.12
CA PRO A 51 9.23 39.30 17.49
C PRO A 51 9.06 40.38 16.41
N GLY A 52 7.83 40.77 16.12
CA GLY A 52 7.53 41.90 15.22
C GLY A 52 7.25 41.54 13.77
N LEU A 53 7.24 40.27 13.38
CA LEU A 53 6.88 39.82 12.02
C LEU A 53 5.36 39.66 11.81
N ASP A 54 4.53 40.54 12.36
CA ASP A 54 3.06 40.51 12.23
C ASP A 54 2.52 40.90 10.84
N LYS A 55 3.34 41.48 9.99
CA LYS A 55 3.00 41.69 8.57
C LYS A 55 3.78 40.67 7.74
N ARG A 56 3.09 39.62 7.27
CA ARG A 56 3.63 38.72 6.24
C ARG A 56 4.02 39.56 5.04
N LYS A 57 5.33 39.85 4.88
CA LYS A 57 5.88 40.16 3.58
C LYS A 57 5.56 38.98 2.70
N GLU A 58 4.91 39.15 1.56
CA GLU A 58 4.73 38.02 0.62
C GLU A 58 6.13 37.53 0.28
N ILE A 59 6.39 36.26 0.67
CA ILE A 59 7.70 35.64 0.46
C ILE A 59 7.71 35.18 -0.99
N ASP A 60 8.55 35.76 -1.82
CA ASP A 60 8.62 35.44 -3.25
C ASP A 60 9.09 34.01 -3.51
N GLU A 61 9.91 33.48 -2.62
CA GLU A 61 10.38 32.11 -2.60
C GLU A 61 9.26 31.06 -2.43
N PHE A 62 8.08 31.46 -1.93
CA PHE A 62 6.87 30.65 -1.78
C PHE A 62 5.84 30.87 -2.92
N ARG A 63 6.20 31.68 -3.93
CA ARG A 63 5.30 32.15 -5.01
C ARG A 63 4.57 30.98 -5.70
N MET A 64 5.27 29.93 -6.04
CA MET A 64 4.70 28.78 -6.80
C MET A 64 3.54 28.13 -6.05
N ILE A 65 3.72 27.77 -4.80
CA ILE A 65 2.67 27.13 -3.99
C ILE A 65 1.50 28.10 -3.75
N ARG A 66 1.79 29.38 -3.49
CA ARG A 66 0.77 30.41 -3.27
C ARG A 66 -0.13 30.61 -4.50
N GLU A 67 0.47 30.75 -5.70
CA GLU A 67 -0.25 30.92 -6.95
C GLU A 67 -1.07 29.67 -7.30
N ARG A 68 -0.43 28.50 -7.19
CA ARG A 68 -1.12 27.22 -7.39
C ARG A 68 -2.34 27.13 -6.48
N ASN A 69 -2.21 27.37 -5.18
CA ASN A 69 -3.31 27.25 -4.24
C ASN A 69 -4.43 28.28 -4.51
N ARG A 70 -4.10 29.48 -4.94
CA ARG A 70 -5.08 30.49 -5.35
C ARG A 70 -5.91 30.05 -6.56
N GLU A 71 -5.28 29.40 -7.53
CA GLU A 71 -5.97 28.90 -8.72
C GLU A 71 -6.73 27.59 -8.43
N PHE A 72 -6.17 26.73 -7.61
CA PHE A 72 -6.67 25.41 -7.32
C PHE A 72 -7.92 25.43 -6.44
N TYR A 73 -7.92 26.19 -5.35
CA TYR A 73 -9.03 26.24 -4.38
C TYR A 73 -10.10 27.29 -4.72
N LYS A 74 -10.38 27.50 -6.00
CA LYS A 74 -11.50 28.40 -6.40
C LYS A 74 -12.83 27.82 -5.94
N SER A 75 -13.74 28.71 -5.54
CA SER A 75 -15.13 28.35 -5.24
C SER A 75 -15.97 28.35 -6.50
N SER A 76 -17.00 27.53 -6.51
CA SER A 76 -18.01 27.50 -7.56
C SER A 76 -18.96 28.71 -7.44
N ASN A 77 -19.08 29.49 -8.50
CA ASN A 77 -20.05 30.60 -8.61
C ASN A 77 -21.22 30.13 -9.50
N ILE A 78 -22.13 29.36 -8.91
CA ILE A 78 -23.34 28.89 -9.61
C ILE A 78 -24.57 29.54 -8.96
N ASP A 79 -25.28 30.37 -9.73
CA ASP A 79 -26.51 31.06 -9.28
C ASP A 79 -27.73 30.14 -9.37
N ASN A 80 -27.83 29.34 -10.41
CA ASN A 80 -28.98 28.44 -10.66
C ASN A 80 -28.58 26.97 -10.42
N ARG A 81 -28.75 26.48 -9.19
CA ARG A 81 -28.29 25.16 -8.75
C ARG A 81 -29.41 24.15 -8.57
N ILE A 82 -29.21 22.91 -8.98
CA ILE A 82 -30.11 21.79 -8.75
C ILE A 82 -29.87 21.08 -7.42
N GLY A 83 -28.79 21.44 -6.70
CA GLY A 83 -28.44 20.88 -5.41
C GLY A 83 -27.01 21.24 -4.98
N ARG A 84 -26.58 20.61 -3.89
CA ARG A 84 -25.22 20.78 -3.34
C ARG A 84 -24.55 19.44 -3.06
N ILE A 85 -23.22 19.38 -3.17
CA ILE A 85 -22.40 18.21 -2.90
C ILE A 85 -21.12 18.62 -2.18
N GLY A 86 -20.68 17.82 -1.22
CA GLY A 86 -19.46 18.02 -0.47
C GLY A 86 -18.27 17.33 -1.12
N ILE A 87 -17.12 17.98 -1.13
CA ILE A 87 -15.84 17.35 -1.49
C ILE A 87 -14.90 17.46 -0.30
N PRO A 88 -14.49 16.31 0.31
CA PRO A 88 -13.48 16.31 1.37
C PRO A 88 -12.10 16.59 0.75
N MET A 89 -11.43 17.64 1.23
CA MET A 89 -10.11 18.03 0.74
C MET A 89 -9.02 17.15 1.34
N ALA A 90 -8.95 15.91 0.87
CA ALA A 90 -8.03 14.88 1.35
C ALA A 90 -7.57 13.96 0.21
N LEU A 91 -6.43 13.31 0.39
CA LEU A 91 -5.86 12.31 -0.52
C LEU A 91 -5.77 12.83 -1.98
N SER A 92 -6.35 12.10 -2.93
CA SER A 92 -6.34 12.43 -4.36
C SER A 92 -7.06 13.75 -4.70
N MET A 93 -7.87 14.30 -3.79
CA MET A 93 -8.54 15.59 -4.03
C MET A 93 -7.54 16.75 -4.16
N HIS A 94 -6.36 16.66 -3.57
CA HIS A 94 -5.30 17.65 -3.76
C HIS A 94 -4.71 17.68 -5.18
N THR A 95 -5.04 16.70 -6.02
CA THR A 95 -4.74 16.68 -7.46
C THR A 95 -5.99 16.96 -8.29
N TYR A 96 -7.10 16.23 -8.02
CA TYR A 96 -8.24 16.16 -8.93
C TYR A 96 -9.40 17.10 -8.59
N TYR A 97 -9.30 17.93 -7.54
CA TYR A 97 -10.35 18.89 -7.20
C TYR A 97 -10.77 19.80 -8.38
N PRO A 98 -9.87 20.36 -9.22
CA PRO A 98 -10.27 21.18 -10.37
C PRO A 98 -11.10 20.40 -11.41
N LEU A 99 -10.84 19.11 -11.60
CA LEU A 99 -11.63 18.22 -12.44
C LEU A 99 -13.08 18.15 -11.93
N TRP A 100 -13.24 17.85 -10.63
CA TRP A 100 -14.54 17.72 -10.01
C TRP A 100 -15.28 19.04 -9.95
N LEU A 101 -14.58 20.15 -9.63
CA LEU A 101 -15.16 21.48 -9.66
C LEU A 101 -15.78 21.77 -11.03
N LYS A 102 -15.02 21.55 -12.11
CA LYS A 102 -15.50 21.83 -13.47
C LYS A 102 -16.64 20.93 -13.90
N MET A 103 -16.62 19.64 -13.52
CA MET A 103 -17.69 18.71 -13.80
C MET A 103 -19.00 19.13 -13.13
N PHE A 104 -18.96 19.43 -11.83
CA PHE A 104 -20.17 19.81 -11.07
C PHE A 104 -20.69 21.18 -11.46
N GLU A 105 -19.83 22.13 -11.84
CA GLU A 105 -20.25 23.39 -12.46
C GLU A 105 -21.11 23.15 -13.72
N LYS A 106 -20.65 22.26 -14.61
CA LYS A 106 -21.37 21.93 -15.83
C LYS A 106 -22.70 21.18 -15.60
N LEU A 107 -22.83 20.51 -14.44
CA LEU A 107 -24.06 19.86 -13.99
C LEU A 107 -24.98 20.76 -13.15
N ASN A 108 -24.64 22.03 -12.95
CA ASN A 108 -25.32 22.99 -12.07
C ASN A 108 -25.47 22.49 -10.62
N ILE A 109 -24.50 21.76 -10.12
CA ILE A 109 -24.43 21.27 -8.73
C ILE A 109 -23.39 22.11 -7.98
N LYS A 110 -23.82 22.74 -6.88
CA LYS A 110 -22.89 23.54 -6.06
C LYS A 110 -21.97 22.65 -5.25
N ILE A 111 -20.66 22.90 -5.34
CA ILE A 111 -19.67 22.26 -4.48
C ILE A 111 -19.54 23.03 -3.16
N GLU A 112 -19.50 22.27 -2.07
CA GLU A 112 -19.04 22.72 -0.76
C GLU A 112 -17.85 21.85 -0.36
N ILE A 113 -16.71 22.47 -0.07
CA ILE A 113 -15.51 21.73 0.37
C ILE A 113 -15.46 21.66 1.89
N SER A 114 -14.82 20.65 2.42
CA SER A 114 -14.32 20.66 3.80
C SER A 114 -13.23 21.74 3.93
N SER A 115 -12.68 21.92 5.13
CA SER A 115 -11.50 22.79 5.27
C SER A 115 -10.42 22.42 4.24
N THR A 116 -9.72 23.42 3.66
CA THR A 116 -8.57 23.19 2.75
C THR A 116 -7.31 22.80 3.51
N VAL A 117 -7.37 22.80 4.84
CA VAL A 117 -6.26 22.46 5.73
C VAL A 117 -6.76 21.46 6.76
N THR A 118 -6.04 20.38 6.99
CA THR A 118 -6.30 19.44 8.08
C THR A 118 -6.11 20.13 9.43
N SER A 119 -7.21 20.67 9.96
CA SER A 119 -7.23 21.39 11.24
C SER A 119 -7.12 20.41 12.42
N ALA A 120 -6.83 20.95 13.62
CA ALA A 120 -6.81 20.15 14.85
C ALA A 120 -8.13 19.38 15.10
N ARG A 121 -9.29 19.97 14.73
CA ARG A 121 -10.60 19.32 14.81
C ARG A 121 -10.71 18.13 13.85
N ILE A 122 -10.30 18.31 12.59
CA ILE A 122 -10.31 17.24 11.57
C ILE A 122 -9.38 16.11 11.98
N LYS A 123 -8.17 16.45 12.43
CA LYS A 123 -7.18 15.51 12.95
C LYS A 123 -7.73 14.68 14.11
N ALA A 124 -8.31 15.34 15.11
CA ALA A 124 -8.91 14.66 16.25
C ALA A 124 -10.09 13.76 15.86
N ALA A 125 -10.95 14.20 14.92
CA ALA A 125 -12.05 13.39 14.39
C ALA A 125 -11.51 12.17 13.61
N GLY A 126 -10.50 12.36 12.77
CA GLY A 126 -9.85 11.28 12.02
C GLY A 126 -9.27 10.20 12.93
N SER A 127 -8.50 10.60 13.96
CA SER A 127 -7.93 9.66 14.95
C SER A 127 -9.00 8.97 15.79
N LYS A 128 -10.06 9.70 16.19
CA LYS A 128 -11.17 9.15 16.98
C LYS A 128 -11.98 8.10 16.24
N TYR A 129 -12.28 8.35 14.96
CA TYR A 129 -13.17 7.50 14.18
C TYR A 129 -12.42 6.40 13.41
N SER A 130 -11.09 6.49 13.28
CA SER A 130 -10.31 5.45 12.61
C SER A 130 -10.56 4.09 13.26
N SER A 131 -10.86 3.09 12.44
CA SER A 131 -11.12 1.73 12.89
C SER A 131 -9.88 0.83 12.88
N SER A 132 -8.80 1.29 12.27
CA SER A 132 -7.50 0.60 12.21
C SER A 132 -6.37 1.62 12.12
N ASP A 133 -5.11 1.16 12.15
CA ASP A 133 -3.95 2.05 12.20
C ASP A 133 -3.45 2.46 10.80
N PHE A 134 -4.16 3.43 10.22
CA PHE A 134 -3.82 4.02 8.92
C PHE A 134 -2.75 5.11 9.06
N CYS A 135 -2.07 5.43 7.94
CA CYS A 135 -1.21 6.61 7.87
C CYS A 135 -2.01 7.90 8.09
N PHE A 136 -1.35 8.95 8.56
CA PHE A 136 -1.99 10.22 8.93
C PHE A 136 -2.91 10.81 7.83
N PRO A 137 -2.54 10.89 6.53
CA PRO A 137 -3.44 11.39 5.49
C PRO A 137 -4.74 10.59 5.34
N MET A 138 -4.69 9.27 5.56
CA MET A 138 -5.90 8.44 5.53
C MET A 138 -6.78 8.70 6.75
N LYS A 139 -6.21 8.82 7.96
CA LYS A 139 -6.96 9.26 9.16
C LYS A 139 -7.58 10.65 8.94
N ALA A 140 -6.83 11.59 8.37
CA ALA A 140 -7.33 12.94 8.04
C ALA A 140 -8.54 12.89 7.08
N SER A 141 -8.54 11.98 6.10
CA SER A 141 -9.65 11.83 5.14
C SER A 141 -10.97 11.43 5.83
N ILE A 142 -10.90 10.59 6.87
CA ILE A 142 -12.06 10.25 7.71
C ILE A 142 -12.62 11.51 8.40
N GLY A 143 -11.72 12.34 8.95
CA GLY A 143 -12.11 13.59 9.61
C GLY A 143 -12.73 14.61 8.64
N HIS A 144 -12.19 14.75 7.43
CA HIS A 144 -12.76 15.63 6.39
C HIS A 144 -14.16 15.17 5.93
N ALA A 145 -14.36 13.85 5.77
CA ALA A 145 -15.66 13.30 5.42
C ALA A 145 -16.67 13.50 6.56
N ALA A 146 -16.27 13.25 7.81
CA ALA A 146 -17.10 13.46 8.99
C ALA A 146 -17.57 14.91 9.11
N GLU A 147 -16.71 15.91 8.87
CA GLU A 147 -17.05 17.34 8.87
C GLU A 147 -18.22 17.66 7.92
N LEU A 148 -18.18 17.10 6.70
CA LEU A 148 -19.22 17.33 5.70
C LEU A 148 -20.53 16.62 6.07
N ILE A 149 -20.46 15.40 6.59
CA ILE A 149 -21.63 14.62 7.05
C ILE A 149 -22.31 15.31 8.23
N GLU A 150 -21.54 15.85 9.20
CA GLU A 150 -22.09 16.65 10.31
C GLU A 150 -22.88 17.86 9.80
N ARG A 151 -22.45 18.46 8.68
CA ARG A 151 -23.16 19.56 7.99
C ARG A 151 -24.34 19.09 7.14
N LYS A 152 -24.67 17.78 7.16
CA LYS A 152 -25.73 17.14 6.37
C LYS A 152 -25.58 17.40 4.87
N ILE A 153 -24.37 17.29 4.34
CA ILE A 153 -24.06 17.47 2.94
C ILE A 153 -23.70 16.10 2.37
N PRO A 154 -24.34 15.66 1.25
CA PRO A 154 -23.91 14.48 0.51
C PRO A 154 -22.45 14.65 0.06
N VAL A 155 -21.63 13.62 0.26
CA VAL A 155 -20.19 13.66 0.06
C VAL A 155 -19.81 12.89 -1.21
N PHE A 156 -19.17 13.55 -2.16
CA PHE A 156 -18.58 12.89 -3.33
C PHE A 156 -17.12 12.53 -3.00
N PHE A 157 -16.86 11.26 -2.87
CA PHE A 157 -15.52 10.75 -2.60
C PHE A 157 -15.27 9.50 -3.46
N PRO A 158 -14.69 9.63 -4.67
CA PRO A 158 -14.47 8.52 -5.57
C PRO A 158 -13.39 7.56 -5.08
N SER A 159 -13.56 6.27 -5.38
CA SER A 159 -12.51 5.27 -5.34
C SER A 159 -11.60 5.45 -6.55
N MET A 160 -10.47 6.13 -6.36
CA MET A 160 -9.50 6.39 -7.42
C MET A 160 -8.58 5.18 -7.60
N ILE A 161 -8.77 4.41 -8.67
CA ILE A 161 -8.04 3.16 -8.93
C ILE A 161 -6.70 3.43 -9.60
N ALA A 162 -6.72 4.09 -10.74
CA ALA A 162 -5.51 4.37 -11.50
C ALA A 162 -5.58 5.72 -12.21
N ALA A 163 -4.41 6.33 -12.37
CA ALA A 163 -4.23 7.52 -13.20
C ALA A 163 -4.09 7.15 -14.68
N GLU A 164 -4.09 8.16 -15.54
CA GLU A 164 -3.77 7.98 -16.96
C GLU A 164 -2.35 7.43 -17.14
N GLN A 165 -2.19 6.60 -18.14
CA GLN A 165 -0.89 6.01 -18.47
C GLN A 165 -0.15 6.90 -19.46
N SER A 166 1.07 7.31 -19.12
CA SER A 166 1.96 8.03 -20.05
C SER A 166 2.44 7.16 -21.20
N VAL A 167 2.49 5.84 -20.99
CA VAL A 167 2.85 4.81 -21.99
C VAL A 167 1.93 3.60 -21.81
N LYS A 168 1.55 2.93 -22.89
CA LYS A 168 0.64 1.75 -22.86
C LYS A 168 1.09 0.61 -21.93
N THR A 169 2.36 0.55 -21.59
CA THR A 169 2.97 -0.49 -20.77
C THR A 169 3.14 -0.14 -19.29
N ALA A 170 3.07 1.15 -18.94
CA ALA A 170 3.26 1.60 -17.57
C ALA A 170 1.92 1.66 -16.82
N ILE A 171 1.71 0.73 -15.91
CA ILE A 171 0.53 0.70 -15.04
C ILE A 171 0.70 1.77 -13.95
N SER A 172 -0.38 2.46 -13.60
CA SER A 172 -0.35 3.70 -12.82
C SER A 172 -1.42 3.70 -11.73
N PHE A 173 -1.34 2.71 -10.82
CA PHE A 173 -2.27 2.58 -9.70
C PHE A 173 -2.08 3.70 -8.66
N PHE A 174 -3.15 4.02 -7.95
CA PHE A 174 -3.03 4.75 -6.70
C PHE A 174 -2.59 3.82 -5.55
N CYS A 175 -2.36 4.40 -4.38
CA CYS A 175 -2.13 3.63 -3.15
C CYS A 175 -3.41 2.88 -2.76
N PRO A 176 -3.34 1.65 -2.22
CA PRO A 176 -4.51 0.91 -1.74
C PRO A 176 -5.44 1.70 -0.82
N TYR A 177 -4.89 2.58 0.04
CA TYR A 177 -5.72 3.44 0.90
C TYR A 177 -6.49 4.50 0.10
N VAL A 178 -5.95 5.01 -1.01
CA VAL A 178 -6.66 5.95 -1.90
C VAL A 178 -7.76 5.22 -2.68
N GLU A 179 -7.48 4.01 -3.15
CA GLU A 179 -8.44 3.19 -3.90
C GLU A 179 -9.64 2.78 -3.04
N SER A 180 -9.40 2.41 -1.77
CA SER A 180 -10.41 1.94 -0.83
C SER A 180 -10.95 3.02 0.11
N ALA A 181 -10.49 4.27 -0.01
CA ALA A 181 -10.81 5.32 0.95
C ALA A 181 -12.31 5.44 1.27
N PRO A 182 -13.24 5.47 0.31
CA PRO A 182 -14.66 5.56 0.62
C PRO A 182 -15.17 4.38 1.45
N SER A 183 -14.78 3.14 1.11
CA SER A 183 -15.19 1.94 1.84
C SER A 183 -14.69 1.94 3.30
N VAL A 184 -13.42 2.33 3.49
CA VAL A 184 -12.82 2.45 4.83
C VAL A 184 -13.49 3.57 5.64
N ILE A 185 -13.77 4.72 5.02
CA ILE A 185 -14.44 5.84 5.69
C ILE A 185 -15.85 5.45 6.12
N ILE A 186 -16.62 4.80 5.24
CA ILE A 186 -17.97 4.30 5.55
C ILE A 186 -17.89 3.36 6.77
N SER A 187 -17.07 2.32 6.69
CA SER A 187 -16.94 1.34 7.78
C SER A 187 -16.50 1.98 9.10
N SER A 188 -15.53 2.91 9.04
CA SER A 188 -15.00 3.62 10.22
C SER A 188 -16.05 4.51 10.89
N LEU A 189 -16.84 5.23 10.12
CA LEU A 189 -17.88 6.14 10.65
C LEU A 189 -19.09 5.36 11.15
N GLU A 190 -19.55 4.33 10.44
CA GLU A 190 -20.69 3.51 10.85
C GLU A 190 -20.44 2.72 12.14
N LYS A 191 -19.21 2.21 12.34
CA LYS A 191 -18.79 1.64 13.63
C LYS A 191 -19.00 2.59 14.79
N ASN A 192 -18.88 3.89 14.53
CA ASN A 192 -19.07 4.95 15.54
C ASN A 192 -20.50 5.53 15.55
N GLY A 193 -21.46 4.88 14.90
CA GLY A 193 -22.89 5.29 14.90
C GLY A 193 -23.20 6.45 13.96
N ILE A 194 -22.31 6.79 13.03
CA ILE A 194 -22.53 7.84 12.03
C ILE A 194 -22.97 7.17 10.72
N ASP A 195 -24.17 7.49 10.25
CA ASP A 195 -24.73 7.00 8.98
C ASP A 195 -23.93 7.60 7.81
N ALA A 196 -22.85 6.92 7.38
CA ALA A 196 -21.99 7.37 6.31
C ALA A 196 -22.45 6.85 4.94
N SER A 197 -23.01 5.65 4.87
CA SER A 197 -23.45 5.04 3.62
C SER A 197 -24.57 5.81 2.92
N SER A 198 -25.45 6.49 3.70
CA SER A 198 -26.49 7.36 3.14
C SER A 198 -25.95 8.68 2.58
N TYR A 199 -24.75 9.10 2.97
CA TYR A 199 -24.17 10.38 2.56
C TYR A 199 -23.07 10.25 1.51
N ILE A 200 -22.27 9.16 1.50
CA ILE A 200 -21.10 9.05 0.63
C ILE A 200 -21.48 8.49 -0.74
N LEU A 201 -21.16 9.25 -1.76
CA LEU A 201 -21.20 8.86 -3.16
C LEU A 201 -19.78 8.49 -3.60
N ASP A 202 -19.55 7.22 -3.80
CA ASP A 202 -18.26 6.56 -4.02
C ASP A 202 -18.13 5.94 -5.44
N PRO A 203 -18.21 6.73 -6.53
CA PRO A 203 -18.00 6.15 -7.85
C PRO A 203 -16.56 5.63 -7.98
N VAL A 204 -16.42 4.52 -8.70
CA VAL A 204 -15.10 4.04 -9.13
C VAL A 204 -14.60 4.92 -10.26
N ILE A 205 -13.34 5.35 -10.17
CA ILE A 205 -12.65 6.13 -11.20
C ILE A 205 -11.35 5.45 -11.58
N ASP A 206 -11.28 5.00 -12.80
CA ASP A 206 -10.07 4.46 -13.42
C ASP A 206 -9.79 5.24 -14.71
N LEU A 207 -8.82 6.15 -14.67
CA LEU A 207 -8.54 7.04 -15.79
C LEU A 207 -7.89 6.32 -16.99
N ARG A 208 -7.62 5.02 -16.88
CA ARG A 208 -7.23 4.14 -18.00
C ARG A 208 -8.44 3.74 -18.84
N LEU A 209 -9.64 3.85 -18.29
CA LEU A 209 -10.89 3.55 -18.99
C LEU A 209 -11.42 4.79 -19.73
N SER A 210 -12.35 4.58 -20.66
CA SER A 210 -12.93 5.67 -21.43
C SER A 210 -13.73 6.66 -20.58
N VAL A 211 -13.91 7.88 -21.11
CA VAL A 211 -14.77 8.91 -20.51
C VAL A 211 -16.18 8.38 -20.27
N GLU A 212 -16.73 7.60 -21.21
CA GLU A 212 -18.09 7.03 -21.12
C GLU A 212 -18.20 6.05 -19.95
N LYS A 213 -17.16 5.23 -19.72
CA LYS A 213 -17.16 4.24 -18.65
C LYS A 213 -17.06 4.88 -17.28
N ASN A 214 -16.11 5.81 -17.09
CA ASN A 214 -16.01 6.58 -15.85
C ASN A 214 -17.30 7.37 -15.58
N SER A 215 -17.88 7.98 -16.60
CA SER A 215 -19.15 8.70 -16.49
C SER A 215 -20.33 7.80 -16.12
N GLU A 216 -20.32 6.53 -16.52
CA GLU A 216 -21.33 5.54 -16.11
C GLU A 216 -21.29 5.28 -14.62
N TYR A 217 -20.08 5.08 -14.05
CA TYR A 217 -19.90 4.93 -12.60
C TYR A 217 -20.39 6.18 -11.85
N ILE A 218 -19.99 7.38 -12.30
CA ILE A 218 -20.42 8.65 -11.72
C ILE A 218 -21.95 8.79 -11.80
N PHE A 219 -22.54 8.58 -12.96
CA PHE A 219 -24.00 8.70 -13.17
C PHE A 219 -24.79 7.78 -12.25
N ASN A 220 -24.35 6.52 -12.09
CA ASN A 220 -25.02 5.54 -11.24
C ASN A 220 -25.09 5.95 -9.76
N LYS A 221 -24.15 6.76 -9.30
CA LYS A 221 -24.17 7.35 -7.94
C LYS A 221 -24.98 8.64 -7.91
N LEU A 222 -24.76 9.57 -8.86
CA LEU A 222 -25.43 10.89 -8.88
C LEU A 222 -26.93 10.83 -9.10
N LYS A 223 -27.43 9.93 -9.95
CA LYS A 223 -28.88 9.78 -10.25
C LYS A 223 -29.74 9.47 -9.02
N LYS A 224 -29.13 9.03 -7.91
CA LYS A 224 -29.83 8.77 -6.66
C LYS A 224 -30.27 10.06 -5.94
N LEU A 225 -29.55 11.16 -6.17
CA LEU A 225 -29.74 12.44 -5.45
C LEU A 225 -30.03 13.62 -6.37
N PHE A 226 -29.65 13.55 -7.64
CA PHE A 226 -29.75 14.67 -8.58
C PHE A 226 -30.48 14.26 -9.87
N PRO A 227 -31.32 15.15 -10.43
CA PRO A 227 -32.04 14.92 -11.69
C PRO A 227 -31.11 15.11 -12.90
N VAL A 228 -30.07 14.27 -13.01
CA VAL A 228 -29.10 14.30 -14.12
C VAL A 228 -29.29 13.09 -15.02
N THR A 229 -28.97 13.24 -16.31
CA THR A 229 -28.96 12.15 -17.30
C THR A 229 -27.54 11.63 -17.55
N LYS A 230 -27.41 10.37 -18.01
CA LYS A 230 -26.11 9.80 -18.39
C LYS A 230 -25.39 10.67 -19.43
N LYS A 231 -26.14 11.21 -20.44
CA LYS A 231 -25.57 12.06 -21.49
C LYS A 231 -24.97 13.37 -20.94
N GLU A 232 -25.64 14.00 -19.98
CA GLU A 232 -25.13 15.21 -19.32
C GLU A 232 -23.86 14.91 -18.54
N VAL A 233 -23.82 13.80 -17.79
CA VAL A 233 -22.62 13.41 -17.03
C VAL A 233 -21.45 13.11 -17.97
N VAL A 234 -21.65 12.39 -19.08
CA VAL A 234 -20.59 12.13 -20.08
C VAL A 234 -20.05 13.45 -20.65
N LYS A 235 -20.94 14.38 -21.02
CA LYS A 235 -20.52 15.70 -21.57
C LYS A 235 -19.78 16.54 -20.51
N ALA A 236 -20.28 16.52 -19.28
CA ALA A 236 -19.69 17.29 -18.17
C ALA A 236 -18.31 16.75 -17.78
N PHE A 237 -18.19 15.44 -17.58
CA PHE A 237 -16.94 14.80 -17.21
C PHE A 237 -15.87 14.91 -18.31
N GLY A 238 -16.21 14.62 -19.56
CA GLY A 238 -15.28 14.72 -20.69
C GLY A 238 -14.72 16.15 -20.86
N ALA A 239 -15.59 17.17 -20.78
CA ALA A 239 -15.15 18.55 -20.88
C ALA A 239 -14.36 19.02 -19.64
N ALA A 240 -14.67 18.47 -18.46
CA ALA A 240 -13.92 18.76 -17.24
C ALA A 240 -12.54 18.11 -17.27
N TYR A 241 -12.45 16.88 -17.77
CA TYR A 241 -11.18 16.17 -17.91
C TYR A 241 -10.24 16.87 -18.89
N SER A 242 -10.74 17.28 -20.06
CA SER A 242 -9.94 18.07 -21.01
C SER A 242 -9.45 19.38 -20.39
N HIS A 243 -10.30 20.08 -19.61
CA HIS A 243 -9.92 21.30 -18.91
C HIS A 243 -8.85 21.03 -17.84
N PHE A 244 -8.96 19.91 -17.11
CA PHE A 244 -7.99 19.51 -16.08
C PHE A 244 -6.60 19.31 -16.70
N ILE A 245 -6.47 18.57 -17.80
CA ILE A 245 -5.19 18.34 -18.50
C ILE A 245 -4.54 19.67 -18.94
N ILE A 246 -5.36 20.60 -19.50
CA ILE A 246 -4.84 21.93 -19.86
C ILE A 246 -4.29 22.66 -18.63
N LYS A 247 -4.99 22.58 -17.49
CA LYS A 247 -4.56 23.24 -16.26
C LYS A 247 -3.31 22.61 -15.65
N GLU A 248 -3.17 21.29 -15.71
CA GLU A 248 -1.91 20.64 -15.32
C GLU A 248 -0.75 21.16 -16.16
N HIS A 249 -0.91 21.22 -17.49
CA HIS A 249 0.15 21.72 -18.37
C HIS A 249 0.50 23.20 -18.09
N GLU A 250 -0.49 24.08 -17.90
CA GLU A 250 -0.25 25.48 -17.50
C GLU A 250 0.54 25.61 -16.17
N GLN A 251 0.27 24.71 -15.20
CA GLN A 251 1.00 24.70 -13.92
C GLN A 251 2.44 24.22 -14.11
N THR A 252 2.63 23.19 -14.93
CA THR A 252 3.96 22.66 -15.26
C THR A 252 4.80 23.74 -15.96
N GLU A 253 4.25 24.45 -16.96
CA GLU A 253 4.95 25.56 -17.64
C GLU A 253 5.39 26.66 -16.65
N LYS A 254 4.54 27.02 -15.68
CA LYS A 254 4.90 28.00 -14.65
C LYS A 254 6.05 27.52 -13.76
N GLY A 255 6.03 26.25 -13.36
CA GLY A 255 7.08 25.67 -12.53
C GLY A 255 8.42 25.59 -13.25
N GLU A 256 8.42 25.16 -14.52
CA GLU A 256 9.61 25.10 -15.37
C GLU A 256 10.22 26.50 -15.59
N ASN A 257 9.38 27.48 -15.88
CA ASN A 257 9.83 28.87 -16.04
C ASN A 257 10.46 29.42 -14.74
N TYR A 258 9.87 29.11 -13.59
CA TYR A 258 10.43 29.51 -12.30
C TYR A 258 11.75 28.81 -11.98
N LEU A 259 11.85 27.49 -12.27
CA LEU A 259 13.11 26.75 -12.11
C LEU A 259 14.21 27.33 -13.00
N ALA A 260 13.90 27.66 -14.26
CA ALA A 260 14.83 28.28 -15.19
C ALA A 260 15.29 29.67 -14.69
N GLU A 261 14.38 30.49 -14.19
CA GLU A 261 14.69 31.81 -13.57
C GLU A 261 15.68 31.65 -12.40
N MET A 262 15.41 30.72 -11.48
CA MET A 262 16.28 30.48 -10.32
C MET A 262 17.65 29.92 -10.72
N THR A 263 17.68 29.04 -11.69
CA THR A 263 18.92 28.46 -12.23
C THR A 263 19.78 29.51 -12.90
N ALA A 264 19.20 30.39 -13.69
CA ALA A 264 19.90 31.54 -14.31
C ALA A 264 20.48 32.50 -13.24
N ALA A 265 19.76 32.67 -12.14
CA ALA A 265 20.21 33.47 -10.99
C ALA A 265 21.24 32.70 -10.11
N LYS A 266 21.62 31.48 -10.45
CA LYS A 266 22.51 30.62 -9.67
C LYS A 266 22.05 30.44 -8.20
N LYS A 267 20.75 30.41 -7.98
CA LYS A 267 20.14 30.16 -6.66
C LYS A 267 19.75 28.69 -6.51
N PRO A 268 20.11 28.02 -5.40
CA PRO A 268 19.63 26.67 -5.13
C PRO A 268 18.10 26.68 -4.97
N VAL A 269 17.44 25.67 -5.54
CA VAL A 269 16.00 25.45 -5.46
C VAL A 269 15.74 24.19 -4.67
N PHE A 270 14.84 24.25 -3.70
CA PHE A 270 14.39 23.08 -2.98
C PHE A 270 13.16 22.47 -3.66
N LEU A 271 13.35 21.28 -4.20
CA LEU A 271 12.30 20.48 -4.82
C LEU A 271 11.51 19.76 -3.73
N LEU A 272 10.24 20.11 -3.56
CA LEU A 272 9.36 19.33 -2.69
C LEU A 272 8.93 18.06 -3.40
N VAL A 273 9.33 16.93 -2.86
CA VAL A 273 9.02 15.60 -3.40
C VAL A 273 8.05 14.93 -2.44
N GLY A 274 7.01 14.32 -2.97
CA GLY A 274 6.02 13.61 -2.15
C GLY A 274 4.63 13.59 -2.80
N ARG A 275 3.66 13.04 -2.09
CA ARG A 275 2.28 13.03 -2.56
C ARG A 275 1.62 14.40 -2.41
N PRO A 276 0.68 14.78 -3.28
CA PRO A 276 0.08 16.13 -3.29
C PRO A 276 -0.47 16.59 -1.94
N TYR A 277 -1.06 15.71 -1.14
CA TYR A 277 -1.54 16.07 0.19
C TYR A 277 -0.39 16.46 1.15
N ASN A 278 0.80 15.83 1.02
CA ASN A 278 1.99 16.23 1.77
C ASN A 278 2.58 17.55 1.26
N LEU A 279 2.43 17.85 -0.02
CA LEU A 279 2.98 19.08 -0.61
C LEU A 279 2.11 20.31 -0.28
N TYR A 280 0.78 20.14 -0.19
CA TYR A 280 -0.16 21.27 -0.20
C TYR A 280 -1.02 21.44 1.05
N ASP A 281 -1.31 20.37 1.80
CA ASP A 281 -2.05 20.50 3.05
C ASP A 281 -1.13 20.93 4.20
N LYS A 282 -1.25 22.19 4.61
CA LYS A 282 -0.45 22.75 5.69
C LYS A 282 -0.64 22.03 7.04
N GLY A 283 -1.79 21.40 7.27
CA GLY A 283 -2.07 20.62 8.48
C GLY A 283 -1.34 19.29 8.47
N ILE A 284 -1.06 18.72 7.28
CA ILE A 284 -0.29 17.49 7.11
C ILE A 284 1.21 17.80 7.06
N ASN A 285 1.64 18.78 6.27
CA ASN A 285 3.07 19.09 6.10
C ASN A 285 3.65 20.06 7.14
N LEU A 286 2.87 20.46 8.15
CA LEU A 286 3.29 21.29 9.28
C LEU A 286 3.93 22.63 8.87
N GLY A 287 3.63 23.13 7.67
CA GLY A 287 4.18 24.39 7.14
C GLY A 287 5.65 24.29 6.74
N ILE A 288 6.17 23.10 6.42
CA ILE A 288 7.55 22.89 5.96
C ILE A 288 7.86 23.74 4.72
N PRO A 289 7.01 23.79 3.67
CA PRO A 289 7.30 24.62 2.50
C PRO A 289 7.46 26.10 2.85
N GLU A 290 6.60 26.65 3.71
CA GLU A 290 6.70 28.04 4.19
C GLU A 290 7.96 28.26 5.04
N THR A 291 8.36 27.25 5.82
CA THR A 291 9.56 27.30 6.65
C THR A 291 10.81 27.45 5.77
N VAL A 292 10.95 26.61 4.72
CA VAL A 292 12.06 26.70 3.76
C VAL A 292 12.08 28.07 3.06
N ALA A 293 10.93 28.52 2.55
CA ALA A 293 10.82 29.81 1.88
C ALA A 293 11.14 30.99 2.82
N SER A 294 10.76 30.91 4.11
CA SER A 294 11.07 31.94 5.11
C SER A 294 12.57 32.08 5.40
N MET A 295 13.35 31.05 5.08
CA MET A 295 14.81 31.04 5.17
C MET A 295 15.48 31.65 3.91
N GLY A 296 14.69 32.10 2.93
CA GLY A 296 15.18 32.79 1.70
C GLY A 296 15.51 31.81 0.57
N TYR A 297 14.95 30.62 0.58
CA TYR A 297 15.18 29.57 -0.44
C TYR A 297 13.94 29.32 -1.28
N ALA A 298 14.12 29.32 -2.60
CA ALA A 298 13.07 29.01 -3.57
C ALA A 298 12.57 27.56 -3.39
N VAL A 299 11.25 27.38 -3.44
CA VAL A 299 10.57 26.10 -3.27
C VAL A 299 9.70 25.82 -4.48
N VAL A 300 9.86 24.63 -5.08
CA VAL A 300 9.06 24.15 -6.21
C VAL A 300 8.50 22.76 -5.88
N PRO A 301 7.18 22.55 -5.93
CA PRO A 301 6.61 21.22 -5.86
C PRO A 301 6.89 20.38 -7.12
N MET A 302 7.13 19.08 -6.96
CA MET A 302 7.48 18.19 -8.07
C MET A 302 6.41 18.11 -9.16
N ASP A 303 5.12 18.25 -8.81
CA ASP A 303 4.00 18.16 -9.75
C ASP A 303 3.77 19.44 -10.55
N MET A 304 4.62 20.47 -10.34
CA MET A 304 4.73 21.65 -11.18
C MET A 304 5.92 21.59 -12.17
N LEU A 305 6.55 20.42 -12.32
CA LEU A 305 7.66 20.20 -13.26
C LEU A 305 7.29 19.09 -14.25
N GLU A 306 7.90 19.10 -15.42
CA GLU A 306 7.70 18.07 -16.44
C GLU A 306 8.48 16.82 -16.04
N LEU A 307 7.75 15.79 -15.55
CA LEU A 307 8.32 14.56 -15.05
C LEU A 307 8.25 13.47 -16.12
N ASP A 308 9.39 13.07 -16.65
CA ASP A 308 9.45 11.99 -17.63
C ASP A 308 9.37 10.60 -16.97
N THR A 309 8.21 9.96 -17.11
CA THR A 309 7.97 8.56 -16.71
C THR A 309 7.93 7.60 -17.90
N SER A 310 8.14 8.09 -19.14
CA SER A 310 7.90 7.33 -20.37
C SER A 310 8.83 6.13 -20.59
N GLY A 311 10.04 6.17 -20.04
CA GLY A 311 11.04 5.12 -20.19
C GLY A 311 11.12 4.10 -19.07
N PHE A 312 10.22 4.16 -18.07
CA PHE A 312 10.31 3.31 -16.89
C PHE A 312 10.14 1.82 -17.18
N ASP A 313 9.44 1.45 -18.24
CA ASP A 313 9.29 0.07 -18.71
C ASP A 313 10.62 -0.60 -19.11
N LYS A 314 11.66 0.20 -19.38
CA LYS A 314 13.01 -0.25 -19.77
C LYS A 314 14.07 -0.07 -18.69
N THR A 315 13.68 0.31 -17.49
CA THR A 315 14.56 0.55 -16.35
C THR A 315 14.32 -0.47 -15.24
N ASN A 316 15.07 -0.36 -14.15
CA ASN A 316 14.82 -1.12 -12.93
C ASN A 316 13.40 -0.88 -12.36
N TYR A 317 12.75 0.22 -12.71
CA TYR A 317 11.43 0.63 -12.22
C TYR A 317 10.27 0.14 -13.08
N TRP A 318 10.45 -0.84 -13.98
CA TRP A 318 9.43 -1.36 -14.89
C TRP A 318 8.18 -1.88 -14.17
N ASN A 319 8.29 -2.31 -12.91
CA ASN A 319 7.21 -2.78 -12.05
C ASN A 319 6.85 -1.81 -10.91
N LEU A 320 7.29 -0.56 -10.99
CA LEU A 320 6.84 0.48 -10.07
C LEU A 320 5.43 0.92 -10.45
N PHE A 321 4.41 0.24 -9.91
CA PHE A 321 3.02 0.39 -10.34
C PHE A 321 2.28 1.59 -9.74
N TRP A 322 2.85 2.28 -8.74
CA TRP A 322 2.22 3.43 -8.10
C TRP A 322 2.47 4.73 -8.87
N ASN A 323 1.39 5.41 -9.30
CA ASN A 323 1.48 6.68 -10.04
C ASN A 323 2.38 7.70 -9.34
N TYR A 324 2.11 8.00 -8.09
CA TYR A 324 2.94 8.95 -7.36
C TYR A 324 4.35 8.43 -7.11
N GLY A 325 4.55 7.13 -7.01
CA GLY A 325 5.88 6.53 -6.91
C GLY A 325 6.71 6.77 -8.17
N GLN A 326 6.12 6.59 -9.35
CA GLN A 326 6.76 6.90 -10.63
C GLN A 326 7.13 8.38 -10.72
N LYS A 327 6.20 9.29 -10.40
CA LYS A 327 6.44 10.74 -10.38
C LYS A 327 7.55 11.13 -9.39
N ILE A 328 7.58 10.54 -8.21
CA ILE A 328 8.63 10.76 -7.19
C ILE A 328 10.00 10.35 -7.74
N ILE A 329 10.14 9.17 -8.32
CA ILE A 329 11.43 8.71 -8.87
C ILE A 329 11.85 9.58 -10.07
N ALA A 330 10.92 9.97 -10.94
CA ALA A 330 11.22 10.88 -12.04
C ALA A 330 11.72 12.26 -11.54
N ALA A 331 11.09 12.79 -10.51
CA ALA A 331 11.51 14.05 -9.86
C ALA A 331 12.91 13.94 -9.24
N LEU A 332 13.22 12.81 -8.63
CA LEU A 332 14.55 12.55 -8.04
C LEU A 332 15.62 12.37 -9.13
N LYS A 333 15.32 11.68 -10.23
CA LYS A 333 16.22 11.60 -11.40
C LYS A 333 16.50 12.99 -11.99
N MET A 334 15.48 13.84 -12.12
CA MET A 334 15.63 15.23 -12.52
C MET A 334 16.54 15.99 -11.53
N ALA A 335 16.30 15.82 -10.24
CA ALA A 335 17.13 16.48 -9.22
C ALA A 335 18.56 15.97 -9.23
N ALA A 336 18.79 14.66 -9.42
CA ALA A 336 20.14 14.08 -9.48
C ALA A 336 20.96 14.65 -10.64
N SER A 337 20.33 14.97 -11.78
CA SER A 337 20.97 15.53 -12.97
C SER A 337 21.11 17.05 -12.96
N ASN A 338 20.37 17.80 -12.11
CA ASN A 338 20.36 19.26 -12.05
C ASN A 338 21.17 19.77 -10.85
N GLU A 339 22.29 20.46 -11.09
CA GLU A 339 23.21 20.91 -10.04
C GLU A 339 22.58 21.83 -8.97
N MET A 340 21.52 22.56 -9.31
CA MET A 340 20.90 23.58 -8.42
C MET A 340 19.60 23.10 -7.77
N LEU A 341 19.14 21.88 -8.04
CA LEU A 341 17.87 21.34 -7.57
C LEU A 341 18.08 20.30 -6.44
N PHE A 342 17.62 20.59 -5.23
CA PHE A 342 17.85 19.78 -4.02
C PHE A 342 16.55 19.28 -3.43
N PRO A 343 16.32 17.95 -3.33
CA PRO A 343 15.03 17.41 -2.91
C PRO A 343 14.85 17.45 -1.39
N ILE A 344 13.61 17.84 -0.99
CA ILE A 344 13.05 17.58 0.34
C ILE A 344 11.89 16.62 0.14
N TYR A 345 12.09 15.36 0.55
CA TYR A 345 11.08 14.32 0.41
C TYR A 345 10.17 14.29 1.63
N LEU A 346 8.90 14.65 1.44
CA LEU A 346 7.85 14.65 2.45
C LEU A 346 7.05 13.35 2.36
N THR A 347 7.22 12.48 3.33
CA THR A 347 6.46 11.24 3.47
C THR A 347 5.71 11.20 4.79
N ASN A 348 4.99 10.11 5.08
CA ASN A 348 4.28 9.93 6.34
C ASN A 348 4.72 8.64 7.02
N PHE A 349 4.77 8.65 8.35
CA PHE A 349 4.92 7.44 9.12
C PHE A 349 3.85 6.41 8.69
N SER A 350 4.22 5.13 8.61
CA SER A 350 3.37 4.05 8.12
C SER A 350 2.87 4.21 6.66
N CYS A 351 3.57 4.99 5.81
CA CYS A 351 3.24 5.02 4.39
C CYS A 351 3.71 3.74 3.70
N GLY A 352 2.75 2.87 3.31
CA GLY A 352 3.06 1.58 2.69
C GLY A 352 3.93 1.67 1.44
N PRO A 353 3.56 2.41 0.38
CA PRO A 353 4.38 2.54 -0.80
C PRO A 353 5.76 3.17 -0.53
N ASP A 354 5.83 4.19 0.33
CA ASP A 354 7.11 4.88 0.60
C ASP A 354 8.10 4.01 1.38
N SER A 355 7.64 2.99 2.11
CA SER A 355 8.55 2.03 2.73
C SER A 355 9.48 1.32 1.72
N PHE A 356 9.09 1.27 0.44
CA PHE A 356 9.91 0.78 -0.67
C PHE A 356 10.53 1.92 -1.48
N ILE A 357 9.76 2.95 -1.81
CA ILE A 357 10.21 4.07 -2.66
C ILE A 357 11.38 4.82 -2.02
N LEU A 358 11.45 4.89 -0.69
CA LEU A 358 12.57 5.55 -0.01
C LEU A 358 13.92 4.89 -0.31
N SER A 359 13.99 3.56 -0.40
CA SER A 359 15.22 2.86 -0.80
C SER A 359 15.59 3.14 -2.26
N TYR A 360 14.59 3.29 -3.13
CA TYR A 360 14.82 3.69 -4.53
C TYR A 360 15.28 5.15 -4.62
N ALA A 361 14.71 6.02 -3.79
CA ALA A 361 15.09 7.42 -3.70
C ALA A 361 16.56 7.60 -3.26
N GLU A 362 16.99 6.83 -2.27
CA GLU A 362 18.38 6.82 -1.82
C GLU A 362 19.33 6.31 -2.91
N GLU A 363 18.92 5.30 -3.69
CA GLU A 363 19.70 4.79 -4.81
C GLU A 363 19.87 5.85 -5.91
N GLU A 364 18.79 6.55 -6.30
CA GLU A 364 18.85 7.60 -7.33
C GLU A 364 19.64 8.83 -6.87
N MET A 365 19.64 9.12 -5.57
CA MET A 365 20.31 10.31 -5.02
C MET A 365 21.73 10.04 -4.50
N LYS A 366 22.32 8.86 -4.79
CA LYS A 366 23.71 8.57 -4.40
C LYS A 366 24.66 9.68 -4.84
N GLY A 367 25.43 10.20 -3.88
CA GLY A 367 26.40 11.28 -4.13
C GLY A 367 25.79 12.69 -4.17
N LYS A 368 24.47 12.85 -4.03
CA LYS A 368 23.84 14.16 -3.94
C LYS A 368 22.94 14.28 -2.70
N PRO A 369 22.98 15.40 -1.95
CA PRO A 369 22.17 15.57 -0.76
C PRO A 369 20.66 15.49 -1.03
N MET A 370 19.93 14.77 -0.15
CA MET A 370 18.48 14.73 -0.08
C MET A 370 18.05 14.75 1.40
N LEU A 371 16.98 15.47 1.71
CA LEU A 371 16.37 15.47 3.04
C LEU A 371 15.07 14.67 3.00
N ILE A 372 14.95 13.63 3.83
CA ILE A 372 13.73 12.86 4.03
C ILE A 372 13.09 13.30 5.35
N LEU A 373 11.82 13.71 5.30
CA LEU A 373 11.02 14.06 6.47
C LEU A 373 9.79 13.16 6.52
N GLU A 374 9.74 12.30 7.53
CA GLU A 374 8.57 11.47 7.84
C GLU A 374 7.65 12.24 8.77
N LEU A 375 6.41 12.45 8.35
CA LEU A 375 5.41 13.27 9.02
C LEU A 375 4.45 12.39 9.80
N ASP A 376 4.07 12.82 11.01
CA ASP A 376 3.08 12.13 11.86
C ASP A 376 2.05 13.14 12.41
N GLU A 377 0.92 12.61 12.82
CA GLU A 377 -0.15 13.39 13.47
C GLU A 377 0.24 13.96 14.84
N HIS A 378 1.25 13.41 15.49
CA HIS A 378 1.74 13.83 16.81
C HIS A 378 2.92 14.79 16.74
N ASP A 379 3.49 15.01 15.56
CA ASP A 379 4.67 15.83 15.37
C ASP A 379 4.42 17.32 15.60
N SER A 380 5.48 18.01 16.02
CA SER A 380 5.57 19.45 16.11
C SER A 380 6.59 20.00 15.12
N ASP A 381 6.39 21.22 14.63
CA ASP A 381 7.21 21.87 13.63
C ASP A 381 8.66 22.20 14.08
N GLY A 382 8.94 22.23 15.37
CA GLY A 382 10.27 22.58 15.91
C GLY A 382 11.40 21.64 15.48
N GLY A 383 11.18 20.32 15.50
CA GLY A 383 12.17 19.35 15.08
C GLY A 383 12.48 19.38 13.59
N TYR A 384 11.49 19.65 12.76
CA TYR A 384 11.66 19.75 11.30
C TYR A 384 12.46 20.99 10.89
N ARG A 385 12.25 22.13 11.58
CA ARG A 385 13.00 23.35 11.33
C ARG A 385 14.51 23.12 11.49
N THR A 386 14.95 22.50 12.57
CA THR A 386 16.38 22.20 12.82
C THR A 386 16.95 21.27 11.74
N ARG A 387 16.20 20.27 11.30
CA ARG A 387 16.63 19.37 10.21
C ARG A 387 16.75 20.09 8.87
N ILE A 388 15.84 21.02 8.58
CA ILE A 388 15.88 21.85 7.37
C ILE A 388 17.11 22.79 7.41
N GLU A 389 17.39 23.46 8.55
CA GLU A 389 18.56 24.32 8.71
C GLU A 389 19.86 23.51 8.51
N ALA A 390 19.97 22.33 9.11
CA ALA A 390 21.12 21.44 8.91
C ALA A 390 21.26 21.00 7.44
N TYR A 391 20.15 20.69 6.78
CA TYR A 391 20.17 20.30 5.36
C TYR A 391 20.62 21.46 4.45
N ILE A 392 20.17 22.67 4.73
CA ILE A 392 20.61 23.86 4.00
C ILE A 392 22.15 24.02 4.10
N ASP A 393 22.72 23.77 5.27
CA ASP A 393 24.17 23.85 5.44
C ASP A 393 24.92 22.72 4.73
N VAL A 394 24.34 21.51 4.67
CA VAL A 394 24.86 20.40 3.84
C VAL A 394 24.86 20.81 2.35
N VAL A 395 23.76 21.40 1.84
CA VAL A 395 23.65 21.87 0.45
C VAL A 395 24.69 22.95 0.16
N LYS A 396 24.91 23.91 1.06
CA LYS A 396 25.97 24.94 0.91
C LYS A 396 27.35 24.30 0.84
N GLY A 397 27.62 23.30 1.70
CA GLY A 397 28.87 22.54 1.69
C GLY A 397 29.07 21.78 0.37
N TYR A 398 28.05 21.10 -0.11
CA TYR A 398 28.07 20.38 -1.38
C TYR A 398 28.37 21.31 -2.58
N LEU A 399 27.70 22.50 -2.65
CA LEU A 399 27.93 23.48 -3.71
C LEU A 399 29.33 24.09 -3.69
N LYS A 400 29.97 24.19 -2.53
CA LYS A 400 31.35 24.69 -2.40
C LYS A 400 32.37 23.64 -2.85
N ASN A 401 32.17 22.39 -2.48
CA ASN A 401 33.22 21.36 -2.61
C ASN A 401 33.13 20.61 -3.95
N LYS A 402 31.99 20.66 -4.66
CA LYS A 402 31.70 19.94 -5.92
C LYS A 402 32.31 18.54 -5.96
N GLU A 403 32.16 17.79 -4.87
CA GLU A 403 32.60 16.38 -4.85
C GLU A 403 31.81 15.61 -5.88
N LYS A 404 32.52 14.92 -6.77
CA LYS A 404 31.86 14.01 -7.72
C LYS A 404 31.30 12.83 -6.95
N PRO A 405 30.11 12.34 -7.32
CA PRO A 405 29.54 11.16 -6.71
C PRO A 405 30.55 10.00 -6.78
N ILE A 406 30.82 9.37 -5.63
CA ILE A 406 31.82 8.32 -5.49
C ILE A 406 31.22 6.98 -5.96
N GLU A 407 29.92 6.82 -5.89
CA GLU A 407 29.23 5.59 -6.27
C GLU A 407 28.28 5.83 -7.46
N LYS A 408 28.31 4.88 -8.38
CA LYS A 408 27.33 4.85 -9.48
C LYS A 408 26.05 4.19 -8.98
N PRO A 409 24.87 4.69 -9.37
CA PRO A 409 23.63 3.98 -9.13
C PRO A 409 23.68 2.58 -9.77
N MET A 410 22.87 1.67 -9.23
CA MET A 410 22.76 0.31 -9.75
C MET A 410 22.43 0.35 -11.25
N PRO A 411 23.19 -0.38 -12.10
CA PRO A 411 22.92 -0.38 -13.53
C PRO A 411 21.53 -0.95 -13.82
N ASP A 412 20.86 -0.40 -14.84
CA ASP A 412 19.57 -0.91 -15.28
C ASP A 412 19.71 -2.35 -15.77
N ILE A 413 18.85 -3.23 -15.26
CA ILE A 413 18.84 -4.65 -15.59
C ILE A 413 17.58 -4.93 -16.41
N TYR A 414 17.75 -5.08 -17.70
CA TYR A 414 16.66 -5.45 -18.59
C TYR A 414 16.29 -6.94 -18.40
N LEU A 415 15.07 -7.22 -17.99
CA LEU A 415 14.63 -8.59 -17.66
C LEU A 415 14.18 -9.42 -18.87
N ALA A 416 13.86 -8.77 -20.00
CA ALA A 416 13.26 -9.43 -21.16
C ALA A 416 14.17 -10.41 -21.91
N ASP A 417 15.48 -10.26 -21.82
CA ASP A 417 16.47 -10.97 -22.66
C ASP A 417 17.36 -11.99 -21.93
N ARG A 418 16.95 -12.44 -20.71
CA ARG A 418 17.79 -13.39 -19.98
C ARG A 418 17.58 -14.82 -20.46
N PRO A 419 18.63 -15.44 -21.03
CA PRO A 419 18.62 -16.86 -21.30
C PRO A 419 18.55 -17.66 -19.99
N LEU A 420 18.10 -18.91 -20.09
CA LEU A 420 18.01 -19.93 -19.04
C LEU A 420 18.91 -19.65 -17.84
N TYR A 421 18.31 -19.44 -16.71
CA TYR A 421 18.99 -19.20 -15.44
C TYR A 421 20.00 -20.32 -15.14
N LYS A 422 21.29 -20.01 -15.22
CA LYS A 422 22.36 -20.95 -14.88
C LYS A 422 22.78 -20.75 -13.43
N GLY A 423 22.36 -21.64 -12.55
CA GLY A 423 22.61 -21.58 -11.11
C GLY A 423 21.61 -22.41 -10.33
N LYS A 424 21.78 -22.48 -9.02
CA LYS A 424 20.88 -23.20 -8.15
C LYS A 424 19.64 -22.35 -7.83
N VAL A 425 18.48 -22.84 -8.22
CA VAL A 425 17.18 -22.17 -7.99
C VAL A 425 16.69 -22.52 -6.59
N TRP A 426 16.46 -21.49 -5.79
CA TRP A 426 15.92 -21.59 -4.45
C TRP A 426 14.47 -21.17 -4.43
N THR A 427 13.61 -22.04 -3.89
CA THR A 427 12.21 -21.68 -3.60
C THR A 427 12.10 -21.09 -2.20
N PRO A 428 11.48 -19.89 -2.03
CA PRO A 428 11.37 -19.25 -0.73
C PRO A 428 10.53 -20.07 0.23
N PRO A 429 10.79 -20.05 1.57
CA PRO A 429 10.09 -20.87 2.55
C PRO A 429 8.70 -20.32 2.88
N MET A 430 7.93 -19.97 1.85
CA MET A 430 6.61 -19.35 1.93
C MET A 430 5.54 -20.28 2.48
N HIS A 431 5.68 -21.61 2.29
CA HIS A 431 4.63 -22.55 2.62
C HIS A 431 5.22 -23.91 3.00
N ARG A 432 4.83 -24.44 4.16
CA ARG A 432 5.36 -25.71 4.71
C ARG A 432 5.43 -26.86 3.71
N VAL A 433 4.41 -27.02 2.88
CA VAL A 433 4.32 -28.06 1.83
C VAL A 433 4.71 -27.50 0.47
N GLY A 434 4.26 -26.30 0.13
CA GLY A 434 4.45 -25.72 -1.19
C GLY A 434 5.93 -25.55 -1.55
N THR A 435 6.74 -25.08 -0.62
CA THR A 435 8.16 -24.81 -0.86
C THR A 435 8.92 -26.03 -1.38
N PRO A 436 8.92 -27.19 -0.70
CA PRO A 436 9.59 -28.40 -1.22
C PRO A 436 8.94 -28.94 -2.51
N LEU A 437 7.61 -28.87 -2.65
CA LEU A 437 6.93 -29.34 -3.86
C LEU A 437 7.26 -28.45 -5.08
N PHE A 438 7.37 -27.13 -4.92
CA PHE A 438 7.82 -26.24 -6.00
C PHE A 438 9.24 -26.57 -6.45
N ALA A 439 10.17 -26.79 -5.51
CA ALA A 439 11.52 -27.20 -5.82
C ALA A 439 11.55 -28.53 -6.59
N ALA A 440 10.75 -29.50 -6.18
CA ALA A 440 10.59 -30.80 -6.87
C ALA A 440 10.03 -30.63 -8.30
N ALA A 441 9.04 -29.77 -8.48
CA ALA A 441 8.52 -29.44 -9.80
C ALA A 441 9.60 -28.82 -10.71
N PHE A 442 10.40 -27.89 -10.21
CA PHE A 442 11.52 -27.29 -10.94
C PHE A 442 12.55 -28.37 -11.33
N ARG A 443 12.92 -29.28 -10.40
CA ARG A 443 13.84 -30.40 -10.71
C ARG A 443 13.30 -31.29 -11.83
N GLY A 444 11.99 -31.58 -11.81
CA GLY A 444 11.32 -32.34 -12.89
C GLY A 444 11.49 -31.70 -14.28
N TYR A 445 11.61 -30.37 -14.34
CA TYR A 445 11.82 -29.63 -15.58
C TYR A 445 13.30 -29.31 -15.85
N GLY A 446 14.23 -29.93 -15.11
CA GLY A 446 15.66 -29.86 -15.39
C GLY A 446 16.41 -28.70 -14.72
N TYR A 447 15.78 -27.98 -13.80
CA TYR A 447 16.46 -26.97 -12.98
C TYR A 447 17.17 -27.65 -11.79
N ASP A 448 18.38 -27.18 -11.46
CA ASP A 448 18.98 -27.48 -10.16
C ASP A 448 18.23 -26.65 -9.10
N SER A 449 17.30 -27.29 -8.37
CA SER A 449 16.43 -26.56 -7.42
C SER A 449 16.32 -27.25 -6.08
N GLU A 450 16.38 -26.44 -5.03
CA GLU A 450 16.13 -26.86 -3.65
C GLU A 450 15.25 -25.87 -2.90
N PRO A 451 14.52 -26.30 -1.88
CA PRO A 451 13.82 -25.39 -0.98
C PRO A 451 14.84 -24.64 -0.11
N LEU A 452 14.64 -23.35 0.13
CA LEU A 452 15.32 -22.67 1.23
C LEU A 452 14.87 -23.28 2.56
N PRO A 453 15.77 -23.41 3.54
CA PRO A 453 15.40 -23.85 4.89
C PRO A 453 14.32 -22.95 5.50
N PRO A 454 13.47 -23.45 6.41
CA PRO A 454 12.57 -22.62 7.19
C PRO A 454 13.35 -21.50 7.89
N GLU A 455 12.75 -20.32 7.93
CA GLU A 455 13.38 -19.17 8.57
C GLU A 455 13.47 -19.34 10.09
N THR A 456 14.48 -18.69 10.62
CA THR A 456 14.73 -18.51 12.05
C THR A 456 14.95 -17.03 12.36
N ARG A 457 15.16 -16.72 13.61
CA ARG A 457 15.55 -15.37 14.03
C ARG A 457 16.83 -14.87 13.33
N ASN A 458 17.69 -15.78 12.88
CA ASN A 458 18.93 -15.44 12.18
C ASN A 458 18.62 -14.83 10.79
N GLU A 459 17.81 -15.50 9.98
CA GLU A 459 17.39 -15.02 8.65
C GLU A 459 16.64 -13.69 8.77
N PHE A 460 15.73 -13.58 9.75
CA PHE A 460 15.03 -12.33 10.02
C PHE A 460 16.00 -11.19 10.35
N ASN A 461 16.94 -11.41 11.27
CA ASN A 461 17.93 -10.39 11.64
C ASN A 461 18.86 -10.04 10.47
N LEU A 462 19.22 -11.00 9.63
CA LEU A 462 20.03 -10.78 8.45
C LEU A 462 19.29 -9.91 7.41
N GLY A 463 18.03 -10.21 7.15
CA GLY A 463 17.20 -9.39 6.27
C GLY A 463 17.04 -7.95 6.77
N LYS A 464 16.81 -7.76 8.07
CA LYS A 464 16.72 -6.42 8.70
C LYS A 464 17.94 -5.53 8.50
N ARG A 465 19.13 -6.08 8.30
CA ARG A 465 20.34 -5.28 8.04
C ARG A 465 20.32 -4.56 6.70
N TYR A 466 19.53 -5.04 5.74
CA TYR A 466 19.46 -4.54 4.37
C TYR A 466 18.09 -3.98 4.00
N THR A 467 17.22 -3.82 5.01
CA THR A 467 15.92 -3.15 4.90
C THR A 467 15.88 -1.96 5.85
N ARG A 468 14.94 -1.04 5.66
CA ARG A 468 14.76 0.15 6.50
C ARG A 468 13.91 -0.14 7.75
N GLY A 469 13.27 -1.32 7.82
CA GLY A 469 12.41 -1.75 8.92
C GLY A 469 10.94 -1.35 8.79
N ALA A 470 10.54 -0.72 7.68
CA ALA A 470 9.16 -0.37 7.37
C ALA A 470 8.54 -1.24 6.25
N GLU A 471 9.35 -2.12 5.66
CA GLU A 471 8.93 -3.07 4.63
C GLU A 471 8.06 -4.18 5.22
N CYS A 472 7.42 -4.97 4.35
CA CYS A 472 6.64 -6.13 4.77
C CYS A 472 7.55 -7.22 5.38
N LEU A 473 7.10 -7.87 6.44
CA LEU A 473 7.79 -9.02 7.06
C LEU A 473 8.23 -10.08 6.03
N PRO A 474 7.38 -10.52 5.06
CA PRO A 474 7.80 -11.47 4.02
C PRO A 474 9.02 -11.03 3.21
N MET A 475 9.11 -9.74 2.88
CA MET A 475 10.28 -9.17 2.20
C MET A 475 11.57 -9.36 3.01
N THR A 476 11.51 -9.04 4.30
CA THR A 476 12.66 -9.18 5.22
C THR A 476 13.08 -10.63 5.38
N LEU A 477 12.11 -11.55 5.49
CA LEU A 477 12.36 -12.99 5.66
C LEU A 477 12.99 -13.61 4.40
N THR A 478 12.40 -13.39 3.23
CA THR A 478 12.92 -13.94 1.97
C THR A 478 14.31 -13.40 1.62
N LEU A 479 14.54 -12.11 1.85
CA LEU A 479 15.84 -11.50 1.67
C LEU A 479 16.89 -12.14 2.61
N GLY A 480 16.56 -12.29 3.89
CA GLY A 480 17.48 -12.89 4.86
C GLY A 480 17.78 -14.36 4.55
N ALA A 481 16.78 -15.13 4.14
CA ALA A 481 16.94 -16.53 3.80
C ALA A 481 17.93 -16.75 2.62
N ILE A 482 17.76 -15.97 1.54
CA ILE A 482 18.68 -16.10 0.38
C ILE A 482 20.08 -15.55 0.67
N LEU A 483 20.17 -14.46 1.43
CA LEU A 483 21.47 -13.90 1.86
C LEU A 483 22.25 -14.91 2.72
N ASN A 484 21.59 -15.56 3.67
CA ASN A 484 22.21 -16.60 4.49
C ASN A 484 22.76 -17.74 3.61
N GLN A 485 21.97 -18.22 2.66
CA GLN A 485 22.38 -19.30 1.75
C GLN A 485 23.57 -18.91 0.86
N ALA A 486 23.58 -17.68 0.34
CA ALA A 486 24.67 -17.17 -0.47
C ALA A 486 25.98 -16.98 0.33
N GLN A 487 25.88 -16.66 1.62
CA GLN A 487 27.04 -16.58 2.51
C GLN A 487 27.60 -17.96 2.89
N LEU A 488 26.74 -18.98 2.99
CA LEU A 488 27.17 -20.36 3.26
C LEU A 488 27.91 -21.00 2.08
N ASP A 489 27.56 -20.62 0.85
CA ASP A 489 28.23 -21.14 -0.36
C ASP A 489 28.54 -19.99 -1.36
N PRO A 490 29.54 -19.16 -1.08
CA PRO A 490 29.86 -17.99 -1.88
C PRO A 490 30.44 -18.31 -3.27
N SER A 491 30.86 -19.57 -3.48
CA SER A 491 31.43 -20.03 -4.75
C SER A 491 30.40 -20.34 -5.81
N LYS A 492 29.14 -20.56 -5.42
CA LYS A 492 28.05 -20.89 -6.35
C LYS A 492 27.22 -19.69 -6.72
N LYS A 493 26.58 -19.77 -7.88
CA LYS A 493 25.55 -18.83 -8.29
C LYS A 493 24.20 -19.30 -7.77
N HIS A 494 23.55 -18.43 -6.97
CA HIS A 494 22.24 -18.65 -6.39
C HIS A 494 21.19 -17.89 -7.20
N ILE A 495 19.98 -18.47 -7.32
CA ILE A 495 18.86 -17.85 -8.01
C ILE A 495 17.66 -17.97 -7.06
N LEU A 496 17.13 -16.84 -6.60
CA LEU A 496 15.91 -16.85 -5.82
C LEU A 496 14.69 -16.83 -6.76
N PHE A 497 13.79 -17.80 -6.63
CA PHE A 497 12.48 -17.77 -7.27
C PHE A 497 11.58 -16.78 -6.52
N MET A 498 11.45 -15.56 -7.04
CA MET A 498 10.64 -14.49 -6.48
C MET A 498 9.66 -13.99 -7.54
N PRO A 499 8.48 -14.61 -7.68
CA PRO A 499 7.46 -14.13 -8.60
C PRO A 499 7.01 -12.73 -8.22
N THR A 500 6.50 -11.97 -9.17
CA THR A 500 5.94 -10.64 -8.95
C THR A 500 4.52 -10.55 -9.49
N SER A 501 3.76 -9.58 -9.01
CA SER A 501 2.38 -9.36 -9.45
C SER A 501 2.13 -7.92 -9.83
N GLU A 502 1.23 -7.73 -10.79
CA GLU A 502 0.59 -6.44 -11.04
C GLU A 502 -0.38 -6.13 -9.90
N GLY A 503 -0.47 -4.86 -9.54
CA GLY A 503 -1.42 -4.37 -8.57
C GLY A 503 -0.80 -3.44 -7.53
N PRO A 504 -1.63 -2.85 -6.68
CA PRO A 504 -1.16 -1.85 -5.72
C PRO A 504 -0.44 -2.46 -4.50
N CYS A 505 -0.36 -3.80 -4.40
CA CYS A 505 0.34 -4.50 -3.32
C CYS A 505 1.86 -4.30 -3.39
N ARG A 506 2.49 -4.13 -2.22
CA ARG A 506 3.95 -4.00 -2.08
C ARG A 506 4.74 -5.23 -2.56
N PHE A 507 4.12 -6.41 -2.61
CA PHE A 507 4.72 -7.62 -3.15
C PHE A 507 5.29 -7.43 -4.56
N GLY A 508 4.62 -6.62 -5.39
CA GLY A 508 5.11 -6.26 -6.72
C GLY A 508 6.49 -5.58 -6.74
N GLN A 509 7.00 -5.13 -5.59
CA GLN A 509 8.25 -4.38 -5.47
C GLN A 509 9.41 -5.17 -4.82
N TYR A 510 9.16 -6.40 -4.36
CA TYR A 510 10.19 -7.19 -3.65
C TYR A 510 11.44 -7.42 -4.50
N ASN A 511 11.26 -7.81 -5.75
CA ASN A 511 12.36 -8.10 -6.67
C ASN A 511 13.31 -6.91 -6.88
N LEU A 512 12.80 -5.68 -6.93
CA LEU A 512 13.62 -4.49 -7.07
C LEU A 512 14.38 -4.18 -5.77
N LEU A 513 13.70 -4.25 -4.64
CA LEU A 513 14.33 -3.97 -3.35
C LEU A 513 15.40 -5.02 -3.01
N GLU A 514 15.16 -6.31 -3.31
CA GLU A 514 16.15 -7.37 -3.16
C GLU A 514 17.40 -7.10 -3.99
N ARG A 515 17.28 -6.64 -5.23
CA ARG A 515 18.41 -6.26 -6.07
C ARG A 515 19.21 -5.11 -5.50
N ILE A 516 18.53 -4.07 -5.01
CA ILE A 516 19.17 -2.95 -4.33
C ILE A 516 19.93 -3.45 -3.09
N ALA A 517 19.30 -4.34 -2.32
CA ALA A 517 19.93 -4.93 -1.14
C ALA A 517 21.19 -5.75 -1.50
N PHE A 518 21.15 -6.57 -2.57
CA PHE A 518 22.31 -7.32 -3.03
C PHE A 518 23.43 -6.40 -3.53
N HIS A 519 23.09 -5.36 -4.27
CA HIS A 519 24.04 -4.35 -4.74
C HIS A 519 24.73 -3.65 -3.57
N ASN A 520 23.97 -3.17 -2.60
CA ASN A 520 24.47 -2.47 -1.42
C ASN A 520 25.25 -3.40 -0.47
N ALA A 521 24.94 -4.70 -0.46
CA ALA A 521 25.72 -5.71 0.27
C ALA A 521 27.00 -6.14 -0.43
N GLY A 522 27.25 -5.69 -1.68
CA GLY A 522 28.36 -6.13 -2.52
C GLY A 522 28.27 -7.60 -2.95
N ILE A 523 27.07 -8.18 -2.98
CA ILE A 523 26.82 -9.58 -3.30
C ILE A 523 26.46 -9.70 -4.79
N SER A 524 27.33 -10.36 -5.56
CA SER A 524 27.19 -10.54 -7.01
C SER A 524 26.80 -11.95 -7.45
N ASN A 525 26.78 -12.91 -6.53
CA ASN A 525 26.47 -14.31 -6.82
C ASN A 525 25.00 -14.69 -6.63
N ILE A 526 24.11 -13.73 -6.38
CA ILE A 526 22.66 -13.93 -6.34
C ILE A 526 22.01 -13.29 -7.57
N ASP A 527 21.02 -13.98 -8.15
CA ASP A 527 20.14 -13.48 -9.19
C ASP A 527 18.67 -13.75 -8.82
N LEU A 528 17.73 -13.09 -9.50
CA LEU A 528 16.29 -13.27 -9.27
C LEU A 528 15.61 -13.88 -10.49
N MET A 529 14.82 -14.92 -10.26
CA MET A 529 13.84 -15.44 -11.21
C MET A 529 12.48 -14.87 -10.84
N SER A 530 12.07 -13.78 -11.52
CA SER A 530 10.86 -13.01 -11.20
C SER A 530 9.82 -13.03 -12.31
N PRO A 531 9.15 -14.19 -12.55
CA PRO A 531 8.04 -14.23 -13.51
C PRO A 531 6.88 -13.38 -13.00
N SER A 532 6.20 -12.65 -13.90
CA SER A 532 5.16 -11.68 -13.55
C SER A 532 3.77 -12.15 -13.95
N SER A 533 2.77 -11.85 -13.11
CA SER A 533 1.35 -12.06 -13.45
C SER A 533 0.87 -11.20 -14.62
N ILE A 534 1.53 -10.06 -14.90
CA ILE A 534 1.21 -9.13 -16.01
C ILE A 534 1.18 -9.86 -17.35
N ASN A 535 2.17 -10.71 -17.59
CA ASN A 535 2.34 -11.46 -18.83
C ASN A 535 2.06 -12.96 -18.67
N SER A 536 1.21 -13.34 -17.71
CA SER A 536 0.88 -14.74 -17.39
C SER A 536 2.12 -15.57 -17.06
N TYR A 537 3.05 -15.00 -16.30
CA TYR A 537 4.30 -15.63 -15.87
C TYR A 537 5.23 -16.08 -17.02
N GLN A 538 5.28 -15.29 -18.11
CA GLN A 538 6.26 -15.49 -19.18
C GLN A 538 7.68 -15.49 -18.60
N GLY A 539 8.58 -16.27 -19.24
CA GLY A 539 9.92 -16.55 -18.69
C GLY A 539 10.02 -17.94 -18.04
N LEU A 540 8.86 -18.56 -17.69
CA LEU A 540 8.75 -19.97 -17.41
C LEU A 540 8.11 -20.69 -18.60
N GLU A 541 8.58 -21.91 -18.92
CA GLU A 541 7.96 -22.74 -19.95
C GLU A 541 6.49 -23.03 -19.66
N GLU A 542 5.63 -23.00 -20.68
CA GLU A 542 4.19 -23.20 -20.50
C GLU A 542 3.83 -24.50 -19.78
N PRO A 543 4.47 -25.65 -20.10
CA PRO A 543 4.18 -26.90 -19.37
C PRO A 543 4.53 -26.81 -17.87
N LEU A 544 5.63 -26.14 -17.52
CA LEU A 544 6.03 -25.91 -16.13
C LEU A 544 4.99 -25.03 -15.42
N ARG A 545 4.55 -23.93 -16.04
CA ARG A 545 3.53 -23.02 -15.46
C ARG A 545 2.24 -23.76 -15.10
N ARG A 546 1.77 -24.61 -16.01
CA ARG A 546 0.58 -25.47 -15.75
C ARG A 546 0.87 -26.45 -14.62
N TYR A 547 2.05 -27.01 -14.57
CA TYR A 547 2.44 -27.98 -13.57
C TYR A 547 2.58 -27.37 -12.18
N LEU A 548 3.05 -26.12 -12.07
CA LEU A 548 3.08 -25.38 -10.81
C LEU A 548 1.66 -25.15 -10.21
N MET A 549 0.62 -25.06 -11.03
CA MET A 549 -0.76 -25.05 -10.55
C MET A 549 -1.15 -26.35 -9.86
N HIS A 550 -0.78 -27.50 -10.42
CA HIS A 550 -0.96 -28.80 -9.76
C HIS A 550 -0.17 -28.88 -8.45
N THR A 551 1.02 -28.30 -8.39
CA THR A 551 1.85 -28.22 -7.19
C THR A 551 1.15 -27.42 -6.08
N MET A 552 0.60 -26.23 -6.41
CA MET A 552 -0.18 -25.42 -5.47
C MET A 552 -1.38 -26.17 -4.91
N MET A 553 -2.20 -26.76 -5.79
CA MET A 553 -3.39 -27.52 -5.36
C MET A 553 -3.03 -28.72 -4.50
N SER A 554 -1.92 -29.43 -4.81
CA SER A 554 -1.43 -30.52 -3.98
C SER A 554 -1.04 -30.02 -2.58
N SER A 555 -0.40 -28.85 -2.50
CA SER A 555 0.00 -28.25 -1.24
C SER A 555 -1.19 -27.88 -0.35
N ASP A 556 -2.20 -27.23 -0.94
CA ASP A 556 -3.41 -26.83 -0.21
C ASP A 556 -4.23 -28.04 0.28
N ILE A 557 -4.37 -29.08 -0.56
CA ILE A 557 -5.04 -30.33 -0.16
C ILE A 557 -4.29 -31.01 1.00
N MET A 558 -2.95 -31.05 0.93
CA MET A 558 -2.15 -31.63 2.02
C MET A 558 -2.34 -30.89 3.34
N MET A 559 -2.32 -29.56 3.32
CA MET A 559 -2.58 -28.77 4.53
C MET A 559 -3.97 -29.04 5.09
N LYS A 560 -4.99 -29.13 4.24
CA LYS A 560 -6.35 -29.46 4.68
C LYS A 560 -6.44 -30.85 5.29
N LEU A 561 -5.79 -31.87 4.70
CA LEU A 561 -5.75 -33.23 5.25
C LEU A 561 -5.09 -33.20 6.64
N LEU A 562 -4.01 -32.46 6.82
CA LEU A 562 -3.33 -32.29 8.10
C LEU A 562 -4.27 -31.65 9.14
N THR A 563 -4.79 -30.46 8.88
CA THR A 563 -5.59 -29.70 9.84
C THR A 563 -6.95 -30.30 10.14
N LYS A 564 -7.51 -31.11 9.21
CA LYS A 564 -8.76 -31.87 9.42
C LYS A 564 -8.54 -33.15 10.22
N THR A 565 -7.32 -33.69 10.25
CA THR A 565 -7.05 -35.01 10.86
C THR A 565 -6.33 -34.86 12.19
N ARG A 566 -5.25 -34.07 12.27
CA ARG A 566 -4.37 -33.95 13.44
C ARG A 566 -5.10 -33.60 14.74
N PRO A 567 -6.07 -32.66 14.76
CA PRO A 567 -6.78 -32.32 16.00
C PRO A 567 -7.57 -33.49 16.63
N TYR A 568 -7.87 -34.51 15.85
CA TYR A 568 -8.73 -35.65 16.26
C TYR A 568 -7.98 -36.97 16.42
N GLU A 569 -6.67 -37.01 16.11
CA GLU A 569 -5.88 -38.26 16.20
C GLU A 569 -5.85 -38.85 17.60
N LYS A 570 -5.98 -40.20 17.72
CA LYS A 570 -5.89 -40.88 19.01
C LYS A 570 -4.47 -41.03 19.50
N THR A 571 -3.54 -41.28 18.60
CA THR A 571 -2.11 -41.35 18.90
C THR A 571 -1.46 -40.12 18.38
N LYS A 572 -0.94 -39.30 19.31
CA LYS A 572 -0.28 -38.04 18.94
C LYS A 572 0.95 -38.26 18.05
N GLY A 573 0.98 -37.63 16.87
CA GLY A 573 2.09 -37.71 15.93
C GLY A 573 1.88 -38.70 14.76
N ASP A 574 0.82 -39.51 14.77
CA ASP A 574 0.49 -40.40 13.64
C ASP A 574 0.22 -39.57 12.38
N THR A 575 -0.52 -38.48 12.54
CA THR A 575 -0.86 -37.59 11.43
C THR A 575 0.39 -36.88 10.87
N ASP A 576 1.27 -36.38 11.74
CA ASP A 576 2.51 -35.71 11.33
C ASP A 576 3.46 -36.67 10.61
N THR A 577 3.56 -37.92 11.06
CA THR A 577 4.37 -38.97 10.41
C THR A 577 3.87 -39.26 9.01
N LEU A 578 2.58 -39.53 8.88
CA LEU A 578 1.95 -39.79 7.58
C LEU A 578 2.05 -38.55 6.65
N PHE A 579 1.91 -37.36 7.20
CA PHE A 579 2.04 -36.12 6.45
C PHE A 579 3.45 -35.97 5.86
N ALA A 580 4.50 -36.16 6.65
CA ALA A 580 5.87 -36.08 6.18
C ALA A 580 6.21 -37.09 5.08
N GLU A 581 5.73 -38.36 5.25
CA GLU A 581 5.85 -39.40 4.21
C GLU A 581 5.13 -39.00 2.92
N SER A 582 3.92 -38.44 3.05
CA SER A 582 3.09 -38.04 1.92
C SER A 582 3.69 -36.89 1.13
N VAL A 583 4.29 -35.92 1.80
CA VAL A 583 5.02 -34.81 1.12
C VAL A 583 6.18 -35.37 0.30
N LYS A 584 6.98 -36.31 0.87
CA LYS A 584 8.08 -36.97 0.13
C LYS A 584 7.60 -37.77 -1.09
N LEU A 585 6.42 -38.41 -0.96
CA LEU A 585 5.81 -39.13 -2.07
C LEU A 585 5.39 -38.17 -3.19
N LEU A 586 4.78 -37.05 -2.84
CA LEU A 586 4.42 -36.01 -3.82
C LEU A 586 5.65 -35.37 -4.46
N GLU A 587 6.73 -35.08 -3.73
CA GLU A 587 7.99 -34.61 -4.29
C GLU A 587 8.49 -35.54 -5.40
N ARG A 588 8.56 -36.84 -5.14
CA ARG A 588 8.98 -37.86 -6.13
C ARG A 588 8.07 -37.88 -7.37
N THR A 589 6.76 -37.74 -7.15
CA THR A 589 5.77 -37.70 -8.24
C THR A 589 5.99 -36.46 -9.11
N LEU A 590 6.21 -35.30 -8.48
CA LEU A 590 6.43 -34.03 -9.17
C LEU A 590 7.77 -34.02 -9.94
N GLU A 591 8.83 -34.58 -9.38
CA GLU A 591 10.12 -34.74 -10.07
C GLU A 591 10.02 -35.59 -11.34
N LYS A 592 9.16 -36.60 -11.33
CA LYS A 592 8.91 -37.43 -12.51
C LYS A 592 7.92 -36.84 -13.50
N LYS A 593 7.35 -35.68 -13.23
CA LYS A 593 6.27 -35.05 -14.01
C LYS A 593 5.01 -35.91 -14.13
N GLU A 594 4.75 -36.75 -13.16
CA GLU A 594 3.54 -37.60 -13.10
C GLU A 594 2.35 -36.78 -12.59
N ASP A 595 1.11 -37.23 -12.91
CA ASP A 595 -0.12 -36.62 -12.39
C ASP A 595 -0.22 -36.85 -10.88
N PRO A 596 -0.25 -35.77 -10.03
CA PRO A 596 -0.32 -35.95 -8.59
C PRO A 596 -1.70 -36.41 -8.06
N LYS A 597 -2.78 -36.30 -8.84
CA LYS A 597 -4.14 -36.62 -8.39
C LYS A 597 -4.34 -38.10 -7.94
N PRO A 598 -3.80 -39.11 -8.63
CA PRO A 598 -3.86 -40.50 -8.13
C PRO A 598 -3.14 -40.67 -6.78
N VAL A 599 -2.00 -40.02 -6.61
CA VAL A 599 -1.22 -40.02 -5.35
C VAL A 599 -1.99 -39.32 -4.23
N ILE A 600 -2.61 -38.17 -4.48
CA ILE A 600 -3.49 -37.51 -3.51
C ILE A 600 -4.64 -38.42 -3.08
N LYS A 601 -5.23 -39.19 -3.99
CA LYS A 601 -6.29 -40.13 -3.65
C LYS A 601 -5.80 -41.27 -2.72
N GLU A 602 -4.59 -41.77 -2.97
CA GLU A 602 -3.97 -42.78 -2.11
C GLU A 602 -3.66 -42.18 -0.72
N ILE A 603 -3.04 -41.03 -0.67
CA ILE A 603 -2.75 -40.32 0.57
C ILE A 603 -4.04 -40.09 1.37
N THR A 604 -5.10 -39.64 0.73
CA THR A 604 -6.41 -39.43 1.39
C THR A 604 -6.95 -40.68 2.06
N LYS A 605 -6.82 -41.85 1.43
CA LYS A 605 -7.23 -43.10 2.05
C LYS A 605 -6.43 -43.40 3.32
N ARG A 606 -5.10 -43.20 3.27
CA ARG A 606 -4.25 -43.40 4.45
C ARG A 606 -4.62 -42.41 5.59
N PHE A 607 -4.92 -41.14 5.29
CA PHE A 607 -5.42 -40.17 6.29
C PHE A 607 -6.79 -40.56 6.88
N LYS A 608 -7.65 -41.21 6.10
CA LYS A 608 -8.94 -41.74 6.58
C LYS A 608 -8.75 -42.85 7.61
N GLU A 609 -7.73 -43.70 7.45
CA GLU A 609 -7.42 -44.83 8.29
C GLU A 609 -6.83 -44.47 9.66
N ILE A 610 -6.32 -43.20 9.82
CA ILE A 610 -5.85 -42.75 11.12
C ILE A 610 -6.97 -42.83 12.15
N PRO A 611 -6.77 -43.51 13.30
CA PRO A 611 -7.78 -43.58 14.36
C PRO A 611 -8.04 -42.18 14.96
N LYS A 612 -9.32 -41.78 15.03
CA LYS A 612 -9.77 -40.46 15.48
C LYS A 612 -10.70 -40.56 16.67
N PHE A 613 -10.66 -39.53 17.54
CA PHE A 613 -11.72 -39.34 18.52
C PHE A 613 -12.95 -38.77 17.82
N ASP A 614 -14.14 -39.18 18.33
CA ASP A 614 -15.41 -38.60 17.89
C ASP A 614 -15.61 -37.20 18.46
N GLY A 615 -16.36 -36.37 17.73
CA GLY A 615 -16.73 -35.04 18.16
C GLY A 615 -16.43 -33.97 17.11
N LYS A 616 -16.84 -32.74 17.41
CA LYS A 616 -16.54 -31.54 16.58
C LYS A 616 -15.84 -30.55 17.44
N LYS A 617 -14.73 -30.03 16.94
CA LYS A 617 -14.01 -28.90 17.54
C LYS A 617 -14.51 -27.58 16.94
N PRO A 618 -14.38 -26.44 17.65
CA PRO A 618 -14.64 -25.12 17.08
C PRO A 618 -13.82 -24.91 15.82
N LEU A 619 -14.49 -24.59 14.71
CA LEU A 619 -13.83 -24.31 13.44
C LEU A 619 -13.28 -22.90 13.45
N VAL A 620 -12.00 -22.74 13.12
CA VAL A 620 -11.30 -21.45 13.04
C VAL A 620 -10.82 -21.23 11.60
N GLY A 621 -11.43 -20.26 10.93
CA GLY A 621 -10.98 -19.84 9.60
C GLY A 621 -9.71 -18.99 9.69
N ILE A 622 -8.73 -19.24 8.83
CA ILE A 622 -7.50 -18.45 8.71
C ILE A 622 -7.51 -17.76 7.35
N VAL A 623 -7.50 -16.44 7.37
CA VAL A 623 -7.50 -15.57 6.18
C VAL A 623 -6.33 -14.58 6.27
N GLY A 624 -6.18 -13.72 5.27
CA GLY A 624 -5.20 -12.64 5.27
C GLY A 624 -4.08 -12.84 4.25
N GLU A 625 -2.96 -12.15 4.43
CA GLU A 625 -1.85 -12.10 3.50
C GLU A 625 -1.24 -13.50 3.25
N ILE A 626 -1.03 -13.84 1.98
CA ILE A 626 -0.73 -15.22 1.54
C ILE A 626 0.54 -15.77 2.17
N TYR A 627 1.64 -15.01 2.15
CA TYR A 627 2.89 -15.48 2.75
C TYR A 627 2.74 -15.66 4.26
N ALA A 628 2.27 -14.63 4.94
CA ALA A 628 2.17 -14.65 6.40
C ALA A 628 1.25 -15.78 6.90
N ARG A 629 0.09 -16.00 6.27
CA ARG A 629 -0.82 -17.08 6.70
C ARG A 629 -0.30 -18.50 6.43
N CYS A 630 0.58 -18.67 5.43
CA CYS A 630 1.11 -19.97 5.04
C CYS A 630 2.50 -20.31 5.62
N ASN A 631 3.21 -19.32 6.17
CA ASN A 631 4.56 -19.47 6.73
C ASN A 631 4.51 -19.54 8.25
N ASP A 632 4.98 -20.65 8.81
CA ASP A 632 4.89 -20.95 10.24
C ASP A 632 5.67 -19.96 11.11
N TYR A 633 6.86 -19.53 10.66
CA TYR A 633 7.64 -18.51 11.39
C TYR A 633 6.94 -17.15 11.37
N ALA A 634 6.45 -16.74 10.20
CA ALA A 634 5.82 -15.43 10.03
C ALA A 634 4.53 -15.26 10.84
N ASN A 635 3.80 -16.37 11.13
CA ASN A 635 2.53 -16.34 11.85
C ASN A 635 2.63 -16.92 13.28
N GLY A 636 3.84 -17.21 13.76
CA GLY A 636 4.05 -17.76 15.11
C GLY A 636 3.37 -19.10 15.32
N HIS A 637 3.39 -20.00 14.31
CA HIS A 637 2.80 -21.34 14.39
C HIS A 637 1.30 -21.35 14.72
N ILE A 638 0.53 -20.44 14.11
CA ILE A 638 -0.88 -20.21 14.43
C ILE A 638 -1.75 -21.47 14.34
N ILE A 639 -1.47 -22.37 13.39
CA ILE A 639 -2.23 -23.61 13.24
C ILE A 639 -2.07 -24.49 14.48
N GLU A 640 -0.84 -24.67 14.94
CA GLU A 640 -0.54 -25.42 16.17
C GLU A 640 -1.19 -24.76 17.39
N VAL A 641 -1.12 -23.44 17.52
CA VAL A 641 -1.78 -22.71 18.62
C VAL A 641 -3.30 -22.95 18.62
N ILE A 642 -3.96 -22.93 17.46
CA ILE A 642 -5.38 -23.21 17.35
C ILE A 642 -5.69 -24.64 17.80
N GLU A 643 -4.92 -25.63 17.33
CA GLU A 643 -5.13 -27.04 17.61
C GLU A 643 -4.85 -27.40 19.07
N GLU A 644 -3.77 -26.90 19.66
CA GLU A 644 -3.41 -27.08 21.06
C GLU A 644 -4.47 -26.47 22.00
N ASN A 645 -5.13 -25.41 21.57
CA ASN A 645 -6.24 -24.81 22.30
C ASN A 645 -7.60 -25.42 21.93
N GLY A 646 -7.61 -26.56 21.24
CA GLY A 646 -8.77 -27.38 20.99
C GLY A 646 -9.66 -26.92 19.84
N GLY A 647 -9.16 -26.07 18.94
CA GLY A 647 -9.80 -25.69 17.68
C GLY A 647 -9.47 -26.66 16.53
N GLU A 648 -10.18 -26.50 15.40
CA GLU A 648 -9.86 -27.07 14.10
C GLU A 648 -9.55 -25.91 13.15
N ALA A 649 -8.32 -25.85 12.61
CA ALA A 649 -7.92 -24.79 11.70
C ALA A 649 -8.37 -25.07 10.26
N TRP A 650 -8.89 -24.07 9.58
CA TRP A 650 -9.13 -24.10 8.15
C TRP A 650 -8.42 -22.93 7.47
N LEU A 651 -7.27 -23.22 6.88
CA LEU A 651 -6.46 -22.25 6.15
C LEU A 651 -7.07 -21.95 4.77
N SER A 652 -7.27 -20.68 4.44
CA SER A 652 -7.64 -20.26 3.07
C SER A 652 -6.56 -20.68 2.08
N PRO A 653 -6.91 -21.33 0.95
CA PRO A 653 -5.94 -21.92 0.06
C PRO A 653 -5.12 -20.88 -0.72
N MET A 654 -3.89 -21.23 -1.08
CA MET A 654 -3.00 -20.38 -1.88
C MET A 654 -3.46 -20.34 -3.35
N HIS A 655 -3.98 -21.45 -3.91
CA HIS A 655 -4.41 -21.53 -5.31
C HIS A 655 -5.62 -20.63 -5.61
N GLU A 656 -6.41 -20.24 -4.62
CA GLU A 656 -7.53 -19.28 -4.77
C GLU A 656 -7.08 -17.95 -5.38
N TRP A 657 -5.84 -17.51 -5.11
CA TRP A 657 -5.26 -16.33 -5.75
C TRP A 657 -5.18 -16.46 -7.27
N ILE A 658 -4.80 -17.61 -7.79
CA ILE A 658 -4.72 -17.84 -9.24
C ILE A 658 -6.10 -17.85 -9.89
N LEU A 659 -7.09 -18.46 -9.21
CA LEU A 659 -8.49 -18.43 -9.66
C LEU A 659 -9.05 -17.01 -9.67
N TYR A 660 -8.76 -16.24 -8.62
CA TYR A 660 -9.16 -14.84 -8.50
C TYR A 660 -8.50 -13.96 -9.58
N THR A 661 -7.22 -14.11 -9.82
CA THR A 661 -6.54 -13.32 -10.86
C THR A 661 -7.09 -13.63 -12.25
N ALA A 662 -7.45 -14.88 -12.53
CA ALA A 662 -8.11 -15.25 -13.77
C ALA A 662 -9.52 -14.64 -13.87
N TRP A 663 -10.30 -14.66 -12.78
CA TRP A 663 -11.60 -13.98 -12.71
C TRP A 663 -11.45 -12.47 -12.93
N LEU A 664 -10.49 -11.84 -12.26
CA LEU A 664 -10.25 -10.40 -12.36
C LEU A 664 -9.85 -9.98 -13.78
N GLN A 665 -8.96 -10.75 -14.43
CA GLN A 665 -8.59 -10.52 -15.83
C GLN A 665 -9.83 -10.52 -16.73
N ASN A 666 -10.75 -11.46 -16.55
CA ASN A 666 -12.01 -11.51 -17.28
C ASN A 666 -12.92 -10.31 -16.98
N TYR A 667 -13.02 -9.95 -15.71
CA TYR A 667 -13.81 -8.81 -15.28
C TYR A 667 -13.29 -7.50 -15.92
N MET A 668 -12.00 -7.22 -15.76
CA MET A 668 -11.36 -5.99 -16.30
C MET A 668 -11.41 -5.94 -17.83
N ALA A 669 -11.28 -7.08 -18.45
CA ALA A 669 -11.36 -7.20 -19.88
C ALA A 669 -12.77 -6.84 -20.43
N LYS A 670 -13.82 -7.29 -19.76
CA LYS A 670 -15.21 -6.88 -20.11
C LYS A 670 -15.43 -5.37 -19.99
N GLN A 671 -14.65 -4.69 -19.12
CA GLN A 671 -14.71 -3.23 -18.99
C GLN A 671 -14.02 -2.48 -20.15
N LYS A 672 -13.05 -3.11 -20.84
CA LYS A 672 -12.21 -2.51 -21.88
C LYS A 672 -12.64 -2.80 -23.32
N SER A 673 -13.82 -3.37 -23.56
CA SER A 673 -14.28 -3.79 -24.91
C SER A 673 -13.41 -4.91 -25.53
N PHE A 674 -13.70 -6.12 -25.20
CA PHE A 674 -12.96 -7.34 -25.54
C PHE A 674 -13.09 -7.74 -27.04
N SER A 675 -11.99 -8.28 -27.60
CA SER A 675 -12.11 -9.06 -28.83
C SER A 675 -12.71 -10.44 -28.51
N LEU A 676 -13.49 -10.99 -29.42
CA LEU A 676 -14.10 -12.33 -29.28
C LEU A 676 -13.05 -13.44 -29.09
N PHE A 677 -11.84 -13.24 -29.61
CA PHE A 677 -10.74 -14.18 -29.48
C PHE A 677 -10.19 -14.22 -28.06
N GLU A 678 -9.88 -13.05 -27.46
CA GLU A 678 -9.41 -12.92 -26.08
C GLU A 678 -10.44 -13.48 -25.08
N ALA A 679 -11.74 -13.24 -25.32
CA ALA A 679 -12.82 -13.81 -24.53
C ALA A 679 -12.83 -15.35 -24.57
N GLY A 680 -12.59 -15.93 -25.74
CA GLY A 680 -12.50 -17.39 -25.90
C GLY A 680 -11.32 -18.00 -25.17
N GLU A 681 -10.15 -17.42 -25.29
CA GLU A 681 -8.93 -17.88 -24.64
C GLU A 681 -9.04 -17.84 -23.10
N SER A 682 -9.60 -16.76 -22.59
CA SER A 682 -9.86 -16.58 -21.17
C SER A 682 -10.88 -17.57 -20.62
N LEU A 683 -11.95 -17.88 -21.39
CA LEU A 683 -12.93 -18.88 -21.01
C LEU A 683 -12.31 -20.30 -20.91
N ILE A 684 -11.49 -20.67 -21.89
CA ILE A 684 -10.79 -21.97 -21.88
C ILE A 684 -9.87 -22.10 -20.65
N LYS A 685 -9.12 -21.04 -20.35
CA LYS A 685 -8.25 -20.98 -19.15
C LYS A 685 -9.06 -21.19 -17.87
N ASN A 686 -10.19 -20.52 -17.71
CA ASN A 686 -11.04 -20.66 -16.52
C ASN A 686 -11.63 -22.08 -16.41
N ILE A 687 -12.15 -22.62 -17.49
CA ILE A 687 -12.69 -24.00 -17.49
C ILE A 687 -11.59 -25.00 -17.07
N TYR A 688 -10.37 -24.83 -17.55
CA TYR A 688 -9.24 -25.68 -17.14
C TYR A 688 -8.96 -25.57 -15.63
N LEU A 689 -8.88 -24.35 -15.11
CA LEU A 689 -8.59 -24.09 -13.70
C LEU A 689 -9.67 -24.71 -12.78
N PHE A 690 -10.96 -24.43 -13.05
CA PHE A 690 -12.07 -24.99 -12.27
C PHE A 690 -12.18 -26.52 -12.34
N ARG A 691 -11.98 -27.10 -13.53
CA ARG A 691 -11.97 -28.56 -13.66
C ARG A 691 -10.80 -29.20 -12.91
N THR A 692 -9.66 -28.53 -12.89
CA THR A 692 -8.48 -29.02 -12.16
C THR A 692 -8.76 -28.99 -10.66
N GLU A 693 -9.26 -27.89 -10.12
CA GLU A 693 -9.65 -27.78 -8.71
C GLU A 693 -10.66 -28.86 -8.32
N ALA A 694 -11.76 -28.97 -9.06
CA ALA A 694 -12.78 -29.99 -8.81
C ALA A 694 -12.22 -31.42 -8.83
N ALA A 695 -11.24 -31.71 -9.69
CA ALA A 695 -10.61 -33.02 -9.74
C ALA A 695 -9.75 -33.31 -8.49
N TYR A 696 -9.08 -32.31 -7.91
CA TYR A 696 -8.35 -32.45 -6.64
C TYR A 696 -9.30 -32.72 -5.46
N TYR A 697 -10.39 -31.93 -5.35
CA TYR A 697 -11.39 -32.15 -4.31
C TYR A 697 -12.12 -33.52 -4.47
N LYS A 698 -12.35 -33.96 -5.70
CA LYS A 698 -12.85 -35.33 -5.95
C LYS A 698 -11.85 -36.38 -5.49
N ALA A 699 -10.54 -36.19 -5.69
CA ALA A 699 -9.51 -37.12 -5.23
C ALA A 699 -9.41 -37.20 -3.70
N SER A 700 -9.67 -36.09 -3.00
CA SER A 700 -9.58 -35.98 -1.54
C SER A 700 -10.94 -36.06 -0.81
N HIS A 701 -12.02 -36.37 -1.54
CA HIS A 701 -13.40 -36.34 -1.03
C HIS A 701 -13.64 -37.25 0.20
N GLU A 702 -12.97 -38.40 0.31
CA GLU A 702 -13.16 -39.33 1.41
C GLU A 702 -12.86 -38.75 2.81
N VAL A 703 -12.02 -37.71 2.89
CA VAL A 703 -11.71 -37.00 4.14
C VAL A 703 -12.24 -35.56 4.10
N LEU A 704 -12.18 -34.90 2.93
CA LEU A 704 -12.49 -33.48 2.78
C LEU A 704 -13.90 -33.18 2.23
N HIS A 705 -14.87 -34.14 2.33
CA HIS A 705 -16.23 -33.94 1.80
C HIS A 705 -16.97 -32.73 2.38
N ASP A 706 -16.64 -32.29 3.58
CA ASP A 706 -17.20 -31.11 4.27
C ASP A 706 -16.22 -29.91 4.32
N ARG A 707 -15.16 -29.96 3.53
CA ARG A 707 -14.11 -28.89 3.47
C ARG A 707 -13.76 -28.54 2.03
N HIS A 708 -14.73 -28.66 1.12
CA HIS A 708 -14.57 -28.13 -0.24
C HIS A 708 -14.50 -26.60 -0.21
N GLU A 709 -13.64 -26.03 -1.05
CA GLU A 709 -13.66 -24.59 -1.22
C GLU A 709 -14.91 -24.14 -1.97
N PRO A 710 -15.52 -23.01 -1.56
CA PRO A 710 -16.56 -22.39 -2.37
C PRO A 710 -15.95 -21.89 -3.70
N PRO A 711 -16.75 -21.86 -4.78
CA PRO A 711 -16.30 -21.24 -6.02
C PRO A 711 -15.75 -19.84 -5.78
N VAL A 712 -14.64 -19.47 -6.44
CA VAL A 712 -14.01 -18.15 -6.26
C VAL A 712 -14.97 -17.01 -6.59
N GLU A 713 -15.90 -17.22 -7.52
CA GLU A 713 -16.97 -16.26 -7.85
C GLU A 713 -17.86 -15.94 -6.65
N ASP A 714 -18.16 -16.93 -5.82
CA ASP A 714 -19.00 -16.74 -4.62
C ASP A 714 -18.21 -15.95 -3.56
N VAL A 715 -16.92 -16.28 -3.39
CA VAL A 715 -16.02 -15.53 -2.50
C VAL A 715 -15.93 -14.08 -2.94
N VAL A 716 -15.67 -13.83 -4.22
CA VAL A 716 -15.59 -12.48 -4.78
C VAL A 716 -16.93 -11.76 -4.66
N THR A 717 -18.06 -12.43 -4.93
CA THR A 717 -19.42 -11.86 -4.80
C THR A 717 -19.68 -11.34 -3.38
N GLU A 718 -19.18 -12.00 -2.37
CA GLU A 718 -19.27 -11.49 -1.00
C GLU A 718 -18.30 -10.33 -0.75
N GLY A 719 -17.07 -10.39 -1.27
CA GLY A 719 -16.04 -9.36 -1.08
C GLY A 719 -16.39 -8.02 -1.73
N ILE A 720 -16.97 -8.05 -2.94
CA ILE A 720 -17.32 -6.82 -3.68
C ILE A 720 -18.50 -6.04 -3.08
N LYS A 721 -19.17 -6.58 -2.07
CA LYS A 721 -20.15 -5.81 -1.29
C LYS A 721 -19.51 -4.73 -0.43
N TYR A 722 -18.21 -4.86 -0.16
CA TYR A 722 -17.43 -3.99 0.73
C TYR A 722 -16.34 -3.21 0.00
N LEU A 723 -15.74 -3.79 -1.04
CA LEU A 723 -14.66 -3.18 -1.83
C LEU A 723 -15.00 -3.27 -3.32
N PRO A 724 -14.74 -2.24 -4.12
CA PRO A 724 -15.01 -2.32 -5.55
C PRO A 724 -14.11 -3.38 -6.22
N PRO A 725 -14.62 -4.14 -7.21
CA PRO A 725 -13.84 -5.18 -7.88
C PRO A 725 -12.57 -4.65 -8.58
N GLU A 726 -12.57 -3.38 -8.98
CA GLU A 726 -11.43 -2.68 -9.57
C GLU A 726 -10.27 -2.46 -8.60
N PHE A 727 -10.49 -2.57 -7.28
CA PHE A 727 -9.45 -2.50 -6.25
C PHE A 727 -8.33 -3.53 -6.47
N SER A 728 -8.66 -4.65 -7.15
CA SER A 728 -7.71 -5.66 -7.66
C SER A 728 -6.68 -6.18 -6.66
N GLY A 729 -7.04 -6.30 -5.39
CA GLY A 729 -6.15 -6.73 -4.31
C GLY A 729 -6.66 -7.92 -3.54
N GLU A 730 -5.79 -8.52 -2.73
CA GLU A 730 -6.08 -9.67 -1.88
C GLU A 730 -7.19 -9.39 -0.84
N ALA A 731 -7.40 -8.11 -0.48
CA ALA A 731 -8.42 -7.74 0.50
C ALA A 731 -9.82 -8.20 0.12
N ILE A 732 -10.18 -8.22 -1.18
CA ILE A 732 -11.48 -8.73 -1.66
C ILE A 732 -11.66 -10.20 -1.30
N LEU A 733 -10.64 -11.03 -1.54
CA LEU A 733 -10.65 -12.45 -1.16
C LEU A 733 -10.74 -12.62 0.35
N THR A 734 -9.92 -11.89 1.10
CA THR A 734 -9.88 -11.96 2.56
C THR A 734 -11.25 -11.61 3.17
N VAL A 735 -11.90 -10.54 2.69
CA VAL A 735 -13.24 -10.14 3.11
C VAL A 735 -14.28 -11.18 2.70
N GLY A 736 -14.30 -11.59 1.45
CA GLY A 736 -15.25 -12.56 0.93
C GLY A 736 -15.14 -13.90 1.63
N ARG A 737 -13.91 -14.40 1.80
CA ARG A 737 -13.64 -15.66 2.49
C ARG A 737 -14.09 -15.62 3.97
N THR A 738 -13.89 -14.48 4.64
CA THR A 738 -14.37 -14.30 6.01
C THR A 738 -15.90 -14.44 6.09
N VAL A 739 -16.63 -13.86 5.13
CA VAL A 739 -18.09 -14.00 5.06
C VAL A 739 -18.49 -15.46 4.75
N MET A 740 -17.73 -16.16 3.89
CA MET A 740 -18.00 -17.58 3.61
C MET A 740 -17.78 -18.44 4.86
N PHE A 741 -16.71 -18.24 5.63
CA PHE A 741 -16.50 -18.92 6.91
C PHE A 741 -17.63 -18.68 7.90
N ALA A 742 -18.18 -17.46 7.94
CA ALA A 742 -19.36 -17.20 8.78
C ALA A 742 -20.59 -18.00 8.34
N LYS A 743 -20.82 -18.16 7.03
CA LYS A 743 -21.91 -18.96 6.48
C LYS A 743 -21.72 -20.47 6.73
N GLU A 744 -20.49 -20.93 6.78
CA GLU A 744 -20.11 -22.31 7.05
C GLU A 744 -20.09 -22.63 8.55
N GLY A 745 -20.40 -21.65 9.40
CA GLY A 745 -20.53 -21.85 10.85
C GLY A 745 -19.20 -21.88 11.59
N ALA A 746 -18.15 -21.22 11.06
CA ALA A 746 -16.92 -21.04 11.79
C ALA A 746 -17.18 -20.29 13.12
N ALA A 747 -16.54 -20.75 14.20
CA ALA A 747 -16.64 -20.13 15.52
C ALA A 747 -15.92 -18.78 15.55
N MET A 748 -14.80 -18.68 14.83
CA MET A 748 -14.06 -17.44 14.67
C MET A 748 -13.23 -17.46 13.37
N VAL A 749 -12.78 -16.27 12.98
CA VAL A 749 -11.80 -16.07 11.90
C VAL A 749 -10.60 -15.31 12.44
N VAL A 750 -9.40 -15.78 12.08
CA VAL A 750 -8.14 -15.07 12.33
C VAL A 750 -7.65 -14.48 11.00
N ASN A 751 -7.54 -13.18 10.95
CA ASN A 751 -6.95 -12.45 9.84
C ASN A 751 -5.46 -12.21 10.12
N ILE A 752 -4.60 -12.77 9.31
CA ILE A 752 -3.15 -12.74 9.46
C ILE A 752 -2.57 -11.76 8.45
N ALA A 753 -1.79 -10.80 8.93
CA ALA A 753 -1.12 -9.86 8.05
C ALA A 753 0.25 -9.44 8.64
N PRO A 754 1.23 -9.10 7.81
CA PRO A 754 2.42 -8.38 8.26
C PRO A 754 2.05 -7.04 8.87
N PHE A 755 2.80 -6.58 9.88
CA PHE A 755 2.64 -5.23 10.39
C PHE A 755 2.79 -4.20 9.25
N GLY A 756 1.93 -3.19 9.22
CA GLY A 756 1.90 -2.20 8.15
C GLY A 756 1.40 -2.72 6.79
N CYS A 757 0.83 -3.94 6.72
CA CYS A 757 0.20 -4.44 5.49
C CYS A 757 -1.03 -3.61 5.15
N MET A 758 -1.02 -2.95 3.99
CA MET A 758 -2.13 -2.07 3.57
C MET A 758 -3.45 -2.85 3.41
N HIS A 759 -3.41 -4.00 2.73
CA HIS A 759 -4.59 -4.86 2.57
C HIS A 759 -5.11 -5.38 3.92
N GLY A 760 -4.20 -5.79 4.82
CA GLY A 760 -4.54 -6.24 6.16
C GLY A 760 -5.22 -5.14 7.00
N THR A 761 -4.73 -3.90 6.91
CA THR A 761 -5.32 -2.74 7.61
C THR A 761 -6.71 -2.38 7.04
N ILE A 762 -6.88 -2.46 5.71
CA ILE A 762 -8.18 -2.23 5.05
C ILE A 762 -9.19 -3.28 5.50
N THR A 763 -8.81 -4.56 5.48
CA THR A 763 -9.71 -5.65 5.88
C THR A 763 -10.09 -5.58 7.36
N ASP A 764 -9.13 -5.23 8.24
CA ASP A 764 -9.42 -5.02 9.67
C ASP A 764 -10.46 -3.93 9.90
N SER A 765 -10.40 -2.84 9.15
CA SER A 765 -11.41 -1.79 9.18
C SER A 765 -12.80 -2.32 8.80
N ILE A 766 -12.91 -3.08 7.71
CA ILE A 766 -14.16 -3.63 7.18
C ILE A 766 -14.74 -4.73 8.09
N PHE A 767 -13.90 -5.49 8.76
CA PHE A 767 -14.33 -6.58 9.63
C PHE A 767 -15.19 -6.14 10.80
N GLN A 768 -15.16 -4.88 11.19
CA GLN A 768 -16.02 -4.37 12.26
C GLN A 768 -17.50 -4.48 11.87
N GLU A 769 -17.85 -4.20 10.61
CA GLU A 769 -19.21 -4.38 10.09
C GLU A 769 -19.56 -5.88 9.99
N ILE A 770 -18.65 -6.70 9.49
CA ILE A 770 -18.85 -8.15 9.31
C ILE A 770 -19.07 -8.84 10.66
N LYS A 771 -18.29 -8.49 11.70
CA LYS A 771 -18.46 -8.98 13.08
C LYS A 771 -19.89 -8.76 13.57
N THR A 772 -20.40 -7.56 13.39
CA THR A 772 -21.74 -7.19 13.84
C THR A 772 -22.82 -7.92 13.06
N LYS A 773 -22.70 -7.95 11.74
CA LYS A 773 -23.69 -8.53 10.82
C LYS A 773 -23.81 -10.04 10.94
N HIS A 774 -22.70 -10.73 11.10
CA HIS A 774 -22.67 -12.20 11.15
C HIS A 774 -22.54 -12.75 12.58
N LYS A 775 -22.42 -11.89 13.60
CA LYS A 775 -22.25 -12.26 15.02
C LYS A 775 -21.11 -13.28 15.22
N MET A 776 -20.04 -13.14 14.46
CA MET A 776 -18.87 -14.01 14.46
C MET A 776 -17.65 -13.28 15.02
N ALA A 777 -16.86 -13.95 15.83
CA ALA A 777 -15.59 -13.41 16.30
C ALA A 777 -14.59 -13.35 15.14
N ILE A 778 -13.98 -12.17 14.94
CA ILE A 778 -12.90 -11.97 13.97
C ILE A 778 -11.74 -11.28 14.70
N LEU A 779 -10.56 -11.84 14.63
CA LEU A 779 -9.36 -11.30 15.23
C LEU A 779 -8.33 -11.00 14.15
N SER A 780 -7.93 -9.74 14.01
CA SER A 780 -6.79 -9.39 13.15
C SER A 780 -5.50 -9.41 13.96
N GLN A 781 -4.52 -10.16 13.47
CA GLN A 781 -3.17 -10.28 14.03
C GLN A 781 -2.16 -9.74 13.03
N PHE A 782 -1.38 -8.76 13.48
CA PHE A 782 -0.33 -8.11 12.68
C PHE A 782 1.04 -8.54 13.19
N TYR A 783 1.81 -9.21 12.33
CA TYR A 783 3.09 -9.84 12.69
C TYR A 783 4.26 -8.99 12.20
N ASP A 784 5.22 -8.73 13.08
CA ASP A 784 6.46 -7.98 12.82
C ASP A 784 7.74 -8.82 12.93
N GLY A 785 7.58 -10.13 13.17
CA GLY A 785 8.66 -11.09 13.42
C GLY A 785 8.85 -11.48 14.89
N ASP A 786 8.04 -10.94 15.81
CA ASP A 786 7.92 -11.44 17.17
C ASP A 786 6.95 -12.62 17.25
N ILE A 787 7.34 -13.67 17.98
CA ILE A 787 6.64 -14.98 17.94
C ILE A 787 5.50 -15.06 18.96
N ASP A 788 5.50 -14.26 20.02
CA ASP A 788 4.62 -14.41 21.19
C ASP A 788 3.25 -13.70 21.08
N ILE A 789 2.77 -13.40 19.86
CA ILE A 789 1.55 -12.60 19.68
C ILE A 789 0.26 -13.41 19.56
N ASN A 790 0.32 -14.75 19.64
CA ASN A 790 -0.84 -15.63 19.45
C ASN A 790 -1.67 -15.87 20.73
N ASP A 791 -1.31 -15.31 21.86
CA ASP A 791 -2.02 -15.45 23.15
C ASP A 791 -3.49 -15.06 23.04
N LYS A 792 -3.82 -14.01 22.27
CA LYS A 792 -5.22 -13.59 22.07
C LYS A 792 -6.08 -14.67 21.37
N VAL A 793 -5.49 -15.46 20.47
CA VAL A 793 -6.19 -16.54 19.79
C VAL A 793 -6.46 -17.68 20.79
N ALA A 794 -5.47 -18.03 21.60
CA ALA A 794 -5.59 -19.02 22.67
C ALA A 794 -6.66 -18.61 23.70
N ASP A 795 -6.65 -17.35 24.16
CA ASP A 795 -7.63 -16.81 25.12
C ASP A 795 -9.05 -16.86 24.56
N MET A 796 -9.25 -16.44 23.30
CA MET A 796 -10.57 -16.48 22.66
C MET A 796 -11.09 -17.93 22.53
N LEU A 797 -10.25 -18.89 22.16
CA LEU A 797 -10.65 -20.31 22.11
C LEU A 797 -10.98 -20.86 23.49
N ALA A 798 -10.23 -20.46 24.53
CA ALA A 798 -10.53 -20.86 25.91
C ALA A 798 -11.90 -20.31 26.38
N MET A 799 -12.27 -19.07 25.97
CA MET A 799 -13.59 -18.49 26.27
C MET A 799 -14.74 -19.22 25.56
N MET A 800 -14.51 -19.74 24.35
CA MET A 800 -15.51 -20.48 23.58
C MET A 800 -15.79 -21.89 24.13
N LYS A 801 -14.90 -22.42 24.95
CA LYS A 801 -15.08 -23.74 25.62
C LYS A 801 -15.97 -23.67 26.86
N LYS A 802 -16.21 -22.49 27.41
CA LYS A 802 -17.10 -22.24 28.54
C LYS A 802 -18.54 -21.99 28.07
#